data_d628f215bb0f2031455e457e4173dc30
#
_entry.id   d628f215bb0f2031455e457e4173dc30
#
_cell.length_a   1.000
_cell.length_b   1.000
_cell.length_c   1.000
_cell.angle_alpha   90.00
_cell.angle_beta   90.00
_cell.angle_gamma   90.00
#
_symmetry.space_group_name_H-M   'P 1'
#
loop_
_entity.id
_entity.type
_entity.pdbx_description
1 polymer ?
#
loop_
_entity_poly.entity_id
_entity_poly.type
_entity_poly.pdbx_seq_one_letter_code
_entity_poly.pdbx_strand_id
1 'polypeptide(L)'
;MASKETLKGTIENLVYRNEKNDYTVMEIVTDDDDLVCAVGIIPMSFEGEIVTLRGQWTYHKEFGKQFAFDSFEKTLPDDVDGIFKYLSSGTIKGIGPVTALKIVNRFGADSFDVIEHRPEWLADIPGITRKKAAAISESFREQAGIRGVMMFCKDYMAVGEVSRVYKKFGSGAVGIIRDNPYILCNGELSIPFAKADAIAMSLGTPLDSKDRILSGIVFVLNNIAAQSGHTCLPVEDTILHATEVLGLTRDVIEATLNTLIEGRELSTYKMGEVRYVMTNDTAEEEDVIARNLSRIMSSAGRFGALDISILIEKVETTLGISFAQSQRDAIFAALESGVMVLTGGPGTGKTTVVRAMISIFNSIGLSTVLAAPTGRAAKRMSEATGEEAKTVHRMLEMERGTDGYIKFGRSERNPLNEQVVIVDEASMLDLSLTAALLRAMKRGARLILIGDSDQLPSVGAGNVLSDIIASERVRTIRLTEIFRQSKESLIITNAHMINEGSAPIINRTDSDFFFVRREREGDIAEAVATLIDQRLPKTYGANIKDKIQVITPSKKGSAGVEVLNRVLQERLNPKTAFKKERQAHGVIFREGDRVMQVVNNYDIEWEKNGAVGLGLFNGDIGVIEEIRENTEKLIIRFDDKLCEYGFDLLEDLELAYAITVHKSQGSEYPVVIIPMYACAPMLMARNLLYTAVTRAKNMVILVGRSDIPCKMTENNRQTLLYYMYMYTKED
;
A
#
# COMPACT_ATOMS: atom_id res chain seq x y z
N MET A 1 32.91 -5.52 20.78
CA MET A 1 31.57 -6.15 20.89
C MET A 1 31.31 -6.30 22.36
N ALA A 2 30.29 -5.64 22.90
CA ALA A 2 29.94 -5.84 24.31
C ALA A 2 29.46 -7.31 24.45
N SER A 3 29.91 -7.99 25.51
CA SER A 3 29.49 -9.35 25.82
C SER A 3 28.00 -9.32 26.14
N LYS A 4 27.20 -10.09 25.40
CA LYS A 4 25.77 -10.28 25.73
C LYS A 4 25.70 -11.04 27.07
N GLU A 5 24.93 -10.52 27.98
CA GLU A 5 24.66 -11.13 29.27
C GLU A 5 23.33 -11.89 29.23
N THR A 6 23.16 -12.84 30.11
CA THR A 6 21.92 -13.60 30.25
C THR A 6 21.30 -13.24 31.60
N LEU A 7 20.01 -12.87 31.59
CA LEU A 7 19.22 -12.57 32.77
C LEU A 7 18.06 -13.57 32.85
N LYS A 8 17.94 -14.29 33.96
CA LYS A 8 16.85 -15.22 34.21
C LYS A 8 16.01 -14.73 35.39
N GLY A 9 14.70 -14.86 35.30
CA GLY A 9 13.79 -14.46 36.36
C GLY A 9 12.34 -14.66 35.99
N THR A 10 11.45 -14.33 36.93
CA THR A 10 10.01 -14.40 36.77
C THR A 10 9.44 -13.01 36.48
N ILE A 11 8.52 -12.91 35.52
CA ILE A 11 7.82 -11.65 35.23
C ILE A 11 6.91 -11.32 36.42
N GLU A 12 7.22 -10.24 37.11
CA GLU A 12 6.45 -9.77 38.24
C GLU A 12 5.31 -8.84 37.79
N ASN A 13 5.62 -7.92 36.87
CA ASN A 13 4.68 -6.93 36.39
C ASN A 13 4.97 -6.54 34.93
N LEU A 14 3.90 -6.31 34.13
CA LEU A 14 3.99 -5.75 32.80
C LEU A 14 3.68 -4.25 32.87
N VAL A 15 4.73 -3.43 32.86
CA VAL A 15 4.62 -1.96 32.99
C VAL A 15 4.02 -1.33 31.73
N TYR A 16 4.45 -1.80 30.55
CA TYR A 16 3.96 -1.32 29.26
C TYR A 16 4.08 -2.37 28.18
N ARG A 17 3.11 -2.42 27.28
CA ARG A 17 3.16 -3.27 26.09
C ARG A 17 2.55 -2.55 24.90
N ASN A 18 3.27 -2.53 23.80
CA ASN A 18 2.76 -2.08 22.50
C ASN A 18 2.16 -3.27 21.75
N GLU A 19 0.85 -3.28 21.57
CA GLU A 19 0.13 -4.40 20.92
C GLU A 19 0.45 -4.57 19.43
N LYS A 20 1.05 -3.54 18.78
CA LYS A 20 1.37 -3.60 17.35
C LYS A 20 2.71 -4.30 17.04
N ASN A 21 3.71 -4.08 17.90
CA ASN A 21 5.07 -4.58 17.70
C ASN A 21 5.61 -5.43 18.85
N ASP A 22 4.77 -5.72 19.86
CA ASP A 22 5.09 -6.49 21.06
C ASP A 22 6.30 -5.96 21.87
N TYR A 23 6.66 -4.68 21.67
CA TYR A 23 7.65 -4.03 22.53
C TYR A 23 7.08 -3.94 23.95
N THR A 24 7.79 -4.51 24.89
CA THR A 24 7.33 -4.67 26.27
C THR A 24 8.37 -4.10 27.24
N VAL A 25 7.89 -3.35 28.21
CA VAL A 25 8.63 -2.95 29.42
C VAL A 25 8.05 -3.79 30.57
N MET A 26 8.89 -4.59 31.22
CA MET A 26 8.48 -5.49 32.29
C MET A 26 9.45 -5.45 33.45
N GLU A 27 8.93 -5.72 34.62
CA GLU A 27 9.70 -5.94 35.83
C GLU A 27 9.83 -7.45 36.06
N ILE A 28 11.07 -7.91 36.19
CA ILE A 28 11.39 -9.32 36.48
C ILE A 28 12.10 -9.43 37.81
N VAL A 29 11.69 -10.43 38.58
CA VAL A 29 12.39 -10.84 39.80
C VAL A 29 13.38 -11.93 39.41
N THR A 30 14.64 -11.70 39.62
CA THR A 30 15.73 -12.65 39.32
C THR A 30 15.79 -13.77 40.37
N ASP A 31 16.56 -14.84 40.09
CA ASP A 31 16.81 -15.91 41.05
C ASP A 31 17.51 -15.41 42.35
N ASP A 32 18.08 -14.20 42.35
CA ASP A 32 18.71 -13.53 43.47
C ASP A 32 17.76 -12.55 44.21
N ASP A 33 16.45 -12.59 43.94
CA ASP A 33 15.42 -11.67 44.47
C ASP A 33 15.61 -10.19 44.09
N ASP A 34 16.40 -9.89 43.05
CA ASP A 34 16.56 -8.52 42.55
C ASP A 34 15.44 -8.18 41.55
N LEU A 35 14.81 -7.02 41.73
CA LEU A 35 13.84 -6.51 40.79
C LEU A 35 14.53 -5.74 39.65
N VAL A 36 14.41 -6.23 38.42
CA VAL A 36 15.07 -5.68 37.24
C VAL A 36 14.04 -5.24 36.21
N CYS A 37 14.18 -3.99 35.72
CA CYS A 37 13.41 -3.54 34.55
C CYS A 37 14.06 -4.09 33.28
N ALA A 38 13.29 -4.87 32.50
CA ALA A 38 13.71 -5.42 31.22
C ALA A 38 12.88 -4.82 30.08
N VAL A 39 13.54 -4.51 28.96
CA VAL A 39 12.92 -3.88 27.80
C VAL A 39 13.31 -4.61 26.52
N GLY A 40 12.34 -4.88 25.66
CA GLY A 40 12.58 -5.55 24.38
C GLY A 40 11.30 -6.05 23.73
N ILE A 41 11.42 -6.71 22.57
CA ILE A 41 10.28 -7.30 21.89
C ILE A 41 10.07 -8.71 22.43
N ILE A 42 8.96 -8.89 23.15
CA ILE A 42 8.59 -10.18 23.71
C ILE A 42 7.07 -10.38 23.60
N PRO A 43 6.63 -11.23 22.68
CA PRO A 43 5.21 -11.42 22.41
C PRO A 43 4.52 -12.23 23.49
N MET A 44 3.24 -11.94 23.70
CA MET A 44 2.36 -12.73 24.57
C MET A 44 2.99 -13.06 25.93
N SER A 45 3.58 -12.05 26.59
CA SER A 45 4.16 -12.19 27.93
C SER A 45 3.12 -11.95 28.99
N PHE A 46 3.20 -12.70 30.07
CA PHE A 46 2.26 -12.65 31.17
C PHE A 46 2.99 -12.71 32.50
N GLU A 47 2.39 -12.08 33.49
CA GLU A 47 2.89 -12.14 34.86
C GLU A 47 2.95 -13.60 35.35
N GLY A 48 4.01 -13.94 36.07
CA GLY A 48 4.27 -15.32 36.54
C GLY A 48 5.06 -16.18 35.53
N GLU A 49 5.25 -15.79 34.27
CA GLU A 49 6.11 -16.57 33.35
C GLU A 49 7.59 -16.45 33.74
N ILE A 50 8.32 -17.54 33.63
CA ILE A 50 9.78 -17.58 33.81
C ILE A 50 10.40 -17.23 32.45
N VAL A 51 11.27 -16.21 32.44
CA VAL A 51 11.96 -15.76 31.24
C VAL A 51 13.46 -15.84 31.41
N THR A 52 14.12 -16.28 30.35
CA THR A 52 15.58 -16.19 30.20
C THR A 52 15.86 -15.23 29.05
N LEU A 53 16.37 -14.04 29.37
CA LEU A 53 16.62 -12.95 28.44
C LEU A 53 18.10 -12.87 28.13
N ARG A 54 18.45 -12.63 26.87
CA ARG A 54 19.84 -12.37 26.44
C ARG A 54 19.92 -10.98 25.86
N GLY A 55 20.82 -10.15 26.40
CA GLY A 55 20.89 -8.74 26.02
C GLY A 55 22.05 -8.00 26.66
N GLN A 56 21.88 -6.72 26.87
CA GLN A 56 22.86 -5.85 27.48
C GLN A 56 22.20 -4.83 28.41
N TRP A 57 22.95 -4.41 29.42
CA TRP A 57 22.51 -3.33 30.29
C TRP A 57 22.57 -2.00 29.55
N THR A 58 21.48 -1.24 29.65
CA THR A 58 21.36 0.12 29.10
C THR A 58 20.92 1.08 30.21
N TYR A 59 21.08 2.36 29.98
CA TYR A 59 20.67 3.39 30.93
C TYR A 59 19.70 4.35 30.24
N HIS A 60 18.45 4.34 30.67
CA HIS A 60 17.45 5.28 30.19
C HIS A 60 17.47 6.55 31.05
N LYS A 61 17.37 7.74 30.42
CA LYS A 61 17.51 9.03 31.12
C LYS A 61 16.47 9.25 32.22
N GLU A 62 15.25 8.72 32.03
CA GLU A 62 14.12 8.90 32.96
C GLU A 62 13.86 7.66 33.84
N PHE A 63 14.13 6.44 33.31
CA PHE A 63 13.79 5.19 33.98
C PHE A 63 14.99 4.44 34.55
N GLY A 64 16.19 5.01 34.44
CA GLY A 64 17.39 4.46 35.04
C GLY A 64 17.98 3.25 34.32
N LYS A 65 18.57 2.33 35.06
CA LYS A 65 19.24 1.13 34.54
C LYS A 65 18.21 0.10 34.10
N GLN A 66 18.30 -0.35 32.84
CA GLN A 66 17.38 -1.33 32.25
C GLN A 66 18.19 -2.42 31.52
N PHE A 67 17.63 -3.62 31.44
CA PHE A 67 18.18 -4.71 30.65
C PHE A 67 17.49 -4.76 29.28
N ALA A 68 18.18 -4.29 28.24
CA ALA A 68 17.68 -4.34 26.87
C ALA A 68 18.02 -5.72 26.26
N PHE A 69 17.00 -6.54 26.01
CA PHE A 69 17.20 -7.87 25.44
C PHE A 69 16.81 -7.92 23.95
N ASP A 70 17.50 -8.77 23.22
CA ASP A 70 17.24 -9.05 21.80
C ASP A 70 16.82 -10.49 21.55
N SER A 71 16.98 -11.38 22.53
CA SER A 71 16.46 -12.74 22.47
C SER A 71 15.96 -13.21 23.85
N PHE A 72 15.01 -14.12 23.83
CA PHE A 72 14.35 -14.63 25.03
C PHE A 72 13.98 -16.11 24.90
N GLU A 73 13.87 -16.77 26.04
CA GLU A 73 13.24 -18.08 26.19
C GLU A 73 12.18 -17.96 27.29
N LYS A 74 11.05 -18.65 27.15
CA LYS A 74 9.95 -18.66 28.11
C LYS A 74 9.65 -20.07 28.57
N THR A 75 9.43 -20.22 29.87
CA THR A 75 8.96 -21.45 30.47
C THR A 75 7.75 -21.17 31.36
N LEU A 76 6.83 -22.13 31.43
CA LEU A 76 5.75 -22.03 32.40
C LEU A 76 6.33 -22.19 33.81
N PRO A 77 5.75 -21.47 34.80
CA PRO A 77 6.13 -21.67 36.21
C PRO A 77 5.82 -23.08 36.65
N ASP A 78 6.67 -23.64 37.49
CA ASP A 78 6.56 -24.97 38.12
C ASP A 78 6.27 -24.88 39.61
N ASP A 79 6.37 -23.70 40.20
CA ASP A 79 6.03 -23.41 41.58
C ASP A 79 4.58 -22.92 41.72
N VAL A 80 4.01 -23.07 42.90
CA VAL A 80 2.59 -22.79 43.19
C VAL A 80 2.25 -21.32 43.06
N ASP A 81 3.17 -20.42 43.46
CA ASP A 81 2.93 -18.99 43.42
C ASP A 81 3.01 -18.43 41.99
N GLY A 82 3.97 -18.89 41.20
CA GLY A 82 4.07 -18.58 39.77
C GLY A 82 2.88 -19.09 38.98
N ILE A 83 2.42 -20.32 39.24
CA ILE A 83 1.19 -20.88 38.65
C ILE A 83 -0.02 -20.01 38.98
N PHE A 84 -0.15 -19.57 40.22
CA PHE A 84 -1.24 -18.68 40.64
C PHE A 84 -1.19 -17.36 39.88
N LYS A 85 -0.03 -16.70 39.85
CA LYS A 85 0.18 -15.44 39.11
C LYS A 85 -0.19 -15.63 37.65
N TYR A 86 0.33 -16.65 36.98
CA TYR A 86 0.03 -16.94 35.57
C TYR A 86 -1.46 -17.15 35.31
N LEU A 87 -2.14 -17.96 36.10
CA LEU A 87 -3.57 -18.21 35.97
C LEU A 87 -4.45 -17.01 36.30
N SER A 88 -3.98 -16.12 37.18
CA SER A 88 -4.72 -14.89 37.57
C SER A 88 -4.51 -13.73 36.65
N SER A 89 -3.50 -13.73 35.75
CA SER A 89 -3.15 -12.67 34.81
C SER A 89 -4.22 -12.36 33.75
N GLY A 90 -5.30 -13.16 33.67
CA GLY A 90 -6.35 -13.01 32.66
C GLY A 90 -6.04 -13.69 31.31
N THR A 91 -4.91 -14.34 31.18
CA THR A 91 -4.44 -15.01 29.97
C THR A 91 -5.39 -16.10 29.48
N ILE A 92 -5.99 -16.84 30.43
CA ILE A 92 -6.88 -17.95 30.13
C ILE A 92 -8.32 -17.50 30.31
N LYS A 93 -9.10 -17.49 29.23
CA LYS A 93 -10.51 -17.12 29.27
C LYS A 93 -11.27 -18.01 30.26
N GLY A 94 -11.95 -17.36 31.21
CA GLY A 94 -12.75 -18.06 32.23
C GLY A 94 -12.03 -18.27 33.56
N ILE A 95 -10.75 -17.92 33.68
CA ILE A 95 -10.02 -17.90 34.95
C ILE A 95 -9.77 -16.43 35.33
N GLY A 96 -10.28 -16.01 36.47
CA GLY A 96 -9.89 -14.78 37.15
C GLY A 96 -9.22 -15.13 38.49
N PRO A 97 -8.71 -14.14 39.26
CA PRO A 97 -7.94 -14.37 40.47
C PRO A 97 -8.61 -15.34 41.48
N VAL A 98 -9.93 -15.22 41.68
CA VAL A 98 -10.70 -16.13 42.60
C VAL A 98 -10.74 -17.55 42.06
N THR A 99 -10.87 -17.73 40.75
CA THR A 99 -10.91 -19.07 40.12
C THR A 99 -9.51 -19.69 40.13
N ALA A 100 -8.47 -18.89 39.81
CA ALA A 100 -7.08 -19.29 39.88
C ALA A 100 -6.71 -19.81 41.28
N LEU A 101 -7.06 -19.06 42.33
CA LEU A 101 -6.80 -19.45 43.71
C LEU A 101 -7.45 -20.79 44.05
N LYS A 102 -8.68 -21.02 43.62
CA LYS A 102 -9.38 -22.30 43.86
C LYS A 102 -8.72 -23.47 43.14
N ILE A 103 -8.26 -23.24 41.91
CA ILE A 103 -7.57 -24.31 41.12
C ILE A 103 -6.25 -24.64 41.77
N VAL A 104 -5.43 -23.66 42.08
CA VAL A 104 -4.10 -23.84 42.66
C VAL A 104 -4.16 -24.45 44.07
N ASN A 105 -5.12 -24.02 44.91
CA ASN A 105 -5.32 -24.60 46.23
C ASN A 105 -5.72 -26.07 46.18
N ARG A 106 -6.38 -26.56 45.10
CA ARG A 106 -6.81 -27.93 44.95
C ARG A 106 -5.77 -28.82 44.30
N PHE A 107 -5.05 -28.29 43.30
CA PHE A 107 -4.17 -29.10 42.44
C PHE A 107 -2.69 -28.76 42.61
N GLY A 108 -2.36 -27.62 43.25
CA GLY A 108 -0.96 -27.22 43.47
C GLY A 108 -0.18 -27.12 42.17
N ALA A 109 1.01 -27.72 42.12
CA ALA A 109 1.88 -27.76 40.96
C ALA A 109 1.27 -28.54 39.76
N ASP A 110 0.31 -29.45 40.00
CA ASP A 110 -0.36 -30.22 38.94
C ASP A 110 -1.45 -29.42 38.21
N SER A 111 -1.68 -28.16 38.58
CA SER A 111 -2.78 -27.34 38.04
C SER A 111 -2.78 -27.27 36.51
N PHE A 112 -1.62 -27.08 35.86
CA PHE A 112 -1.52 -27.06 34.41
C PHE A 112 -1.81 -28.40 33.75
N ASP A 113 -1.31 -29.52 34.31
CA ASP A 113 -1.62 -30.86 33.82
C ASP A 113 -3.12 -31.15 33.87
N VAL A 114 -3.76 -30.77 34.98
CA VAL A 114 -5.21 -30.95 35.16
C VAL A 114 -5.99 -30.10 34.16
N ILE A 115 -5.62 -28.85 33.95
CA ILE A 115 -6.28 -27.97 32.96
C ILE A 115 -6.13 -28.52 31.53
N GLU A 116 -4.96 -29.06 31.19
CA GLU A 116 -4.65 -29.52 29.83
C GLU A 116 -5.24 -30.91 29.56
N HIS A 117 -5.07 -31.86 30.46
CA HIS A 117 -5.33 -33.25 30.19
C HIS A 117 -6.55 -33.84 30.92
N ARG A 118 -7.02 -33.22 32.02
CA ARG A 118 -8.11 -33.71 32.86
C ARG A 118 -9.10 -32.62 33.25
N PRO A 119 -9.64 -31.86 32.26
CA PRO A 119 -10.48 -30.68 32.54
C PRO A 119 -11.77 -31.05 33.33
N GLU A 120 -12.21 -32.31 33.29
CA GLU A 120 -13.36 -32.76 34.06
C GLU A 120 -13.16 -32.61 35.58
N TRP A 121 -11.92 -32.67 36.07
CA TRP A 121 -11.62 -32.46 37.49
C TRP A 121 -11.80 -31.00 37.94
N LEU A 122 -11.71 -30.05 37.01
CA LEU A 122 -12.02 -28.67 37.33
C LEU A 122 -13.50 -28.45 37.67
N ALA A 123 -14.39 -29.30 37.15
CA ALA A 123 -15.81 -29.21 37.43
C ALA A 123 -16.18 -29.60 38.89
N ASP A 124 -15.26 -30.22 39.61
CA ASP A 124 -15.40 -30.53 41.05
C ASP A 124 -15.18 -29.27 41.93
N ILE A 125 -14.67 -28.20 41.35
CA ILE A 125 -14.46 -26.92 42.06
C ILE A 125 -15.76 -26.11 42.08
N PRO A 126 -16.23 -25.67 43.26
CA PRO A 126 -17.43 -24.86 43.36
C PRO A 126 -17.37 -23.60 42.53
N GLY A 127 -18.30 -23.47 41.56
CA GLY A 127 -18.38 -22.32 40.62
C GLY A 127 -17.72 -22.57 39.25
N ILE A 128 -17.21 -23.77 38.97
CA ILE A 128 -16.75 -24.19 37.65
C ILE A 128 -17.71 -25.29 37.14
N THR A 129 -18.49 -24.96 36.11
CA THR A 129 -19.36 -25.95 35.47
C THR A 129 -18.54 -26.78 34.45
N ARG A 130 -19.03 -27.96 34.03
CA ARG A 130 -18.37 -28.77 32.98
C ARG A 130 -18.14 -27.99 31.70
N LYS A 131 -19.10 -27.13 31.31
CA LYS A 131 -18.95 -26.25 30.13
C LYS A 131 -17.82 -25.22 30.32
N LYS A 132 -17.73 -24.64 31.52
CA LYS A 132 -16.65 -23.67 31.84
C LYS A 132 -15.29 -24.38 31.93
N ALA A 133 -15.22 -25.59 32.48
CA ALA A 133 -14.00 -26.41 32.54
C ALA A 133 -13.46 -26.71 31.13
N ALA A 134 -14.35 -27.14 30.22
CA ALA A 134 -13.97 -27.37 28.82
C ALA A 134 -13.46 -26.10 28.13
N ALA A 135 -14.10 -24.93 28.30
CA ALA A 135 -13.68 -23.67 27.75
C ALA A 135 -12.32 -23.21 28.31
N ILE A 136 -12.05 -23.43 29.60
CA ILE A 136 -10.76 -23.15 30.22
C ILE A 136 -9.65 -24.00 29.57
N SER A 137 -9.88 -25.33 29.46
CA SER A 137 -8.92 -26.23 28.82
C SER A 137 -8.65 -25.89 27.36
N GLU A 138 -9.68 -25.55 26.61
CA GLU A 138 -9.55 -25.11 25.20
C GLU A 138 -8.70 -23.87 25.12
N SER A 139 -8.97 -22.84 25.93
CA SER A 139 -8.18 -21.60 25.97
C SER A 139 -6.72 -21.83 26.37
N PHE A 140 -6.47 -22.75 27.33
CA PHE A 140 -5.10 -23.11 27.73
C PHE A 140 -4.33 -23.81 26.61
N ARG A 141 -4.96 -24.79 25.94
CA ARG A 141 -4.35 -25.48 24.78
C ARG A 141 -4.09 -24.55 23.60
N GLU A 142 -4.98 -23.58 23.37
CA GLU A 142 -4.77 -22.55 22.37
C GLU A 142 -3.48 -21.77 22.64
N GLN A 143 -3.26 -21.33 23.87
CA GLN A 143 -2.04 -20.63 24.28
C GLN A 143 -0.78 -21.52 24.16
N ALA A 144 -0.88 -22.78 24.54
CA ALA A 144 0.20 -23.77 24.41
C ALA A 144 0.57 -23.98 22.92
N GLY A 145 -0.44 -24.08 22.05
CA GLY A 145 -0.24 -24.26 20.61
C GLY A 145 0.44 -23.08 19.94
N ILE A 146 0.05 -21.84 20.27
CA ILE A 146 0.70 -20.63 19.75
C ILE A 146 2.19 -20.61 20.18
N ARG A 147 2.48 -20.91 21.44
CA ARG A 147 3.87 -21.03 21.93
C ARG A 147 4.67 -22.08 21.16
N GLY A 148 4.08 -23.24 20.85
CA GLY A 148 4.72 -24.28 20.05
C GLY A 148 5.14 -23.80 18.67
N VAL A 149 4.25 -23.12 17.94
CA VAL A 149 4.55 -22.55 16.62
C VAL A 149 5.61 -21.44 16.73
N MET A 150 5.51 -20.62 17.78
CA MET A 150 6.47 -19.54 18.03
C MET A 150 7.88 -20.08 18.28
N MET A 151 8.01 -21.09 19.14
CA MET A 151 9.30 -21.73 19.41
C MET A 151 9.89 -22.38 18.15
N PHE A 152 9.06 -22.98 17.31
CA PHE A 152 9.49 -23.59 16.07
C PHE A 152 9.95 -22.57 15.02
N CYS A 153 9.28 -21.42 14.95
CA CYS A 153 9.54 -20.39 13.92
C CYS A 153 10.34 -19.19 14.43
N LYS A 154 10.81 -19.16 15.66
CA LYS A 154 11.41 -18.00 16.34
C LYS A 154 12.54 -17.31 15.57
N ASP A 155 13.35 -18.09 14.85
CA ASP A 155 14.52 -17.59 14.13
C ASP A 155 14.17 -17.09 12.71
N TYR A 156 12.94 -17.32 12.24
CA TYR A 156 12.53 -17.08 10.86
C TYR A 156 11.35 -16.12 10.72
N MET A 157 10.45 -16.07 11.70
CA MET A 157 9.16 -15.38 11.57
C MET A 157 8.95 -14.36 12.68
N ALA A 158 8.34 -13.23 12.30
CA ALA A 158 7.85 -12.24 13.25
C ALA A 158 6.58 -12.77 13.95
N VAL A 159 6.27 -12.23 15.13
CA VAL A 159 5.17 -12.69 15.97
C VAL A 159 3.80 -12.60 15.32
N GLY A 160 3.55 -11.48 14.62
CA GLY A 160 2.31 -11.31 13.86
C GLY A 160 2.13 -12.37 12.77
N GLU A 161 3.24 -12.84 12.17
CA GLU A 161 3.24 -13.93 11.20
C GLU A 161 2.90 -15.27 11.87
N VAL A 162 3.52 -15.56 13.02
CA VAL A 162 3.23 -16.76 13.82
C VAL A 162 1.76 -16.79 14.26
N SER A 163 1.22 -15.67 14.70
CA SER A 163 -0.19 -15.56 15.09
C SER A 163 -1.13 -15.89 13.91
N ARG A 164 -0.83 -15.41 12.70
CA ARG A 164 -1.61 -15.76 11.49
C ARG A 164 -1.55 -17.26 11.20
N VAL A 165 -0.35 -17.84 11.24
CA VAL A 165 -0.15 -19.29 11.03
C VAL A 165 -0.96 -20.11 12.02
N TYR A 166 -0.91 -19.75 13.31
CA TYR A 166 -1.69 -20.45 14.32
C TYR A 166 -3.20 -20.29 14.13
N LYS A 167 -3.69 -19.09 13.82
CA LYS A 167 -5.11 -18.86 13.52
C LYS A 167 -5.61 -19.73 12.38
N LYS A 168 -4.75 -19.98 11.37
CA LYS A 168 -5.12 -20.78 10.20
C LYS A 168 -5.06 -22.28 10.45
N PHE A 169 -4.01 -22.78 11.10
CA PHE A 169 -3.72 -24.20 11.20
C PHE A 169 -3.91 -24.77 12.62
N GLY A 170 -4.15 -23.92 13.62
CA GLY A 170 -4.34 -24.33 15.01
C GLY A 170 -3.12 -25.06 15.58
N SER A 171 -3.37 -25.99 16.49
CA SER A 171 -2.34 -26.80 17.15
C SER A 171 -1.56 -27.73 16.20
N GLY A 172 -2.10 -28.03 15.02
CA GLY A 172 -1.44 -28.81 13.97
C GLY A 172 -0.40 -28.04 13.14
N ALA A 173 -0.27 -26.74 13.35
CA ALA A 173 0.56 -25.86 12.51
C ALA A 173 2.01 -26.35 12.35
N VAL A 174 2.66 -26.76 13.43
CA VAL A 174 4.05 -27.26 13.38
C VAL A 174 4.19 -28.50 12.51
N GLY A 175 3.24 -29.44 12.61
CA GLY A 175 3.21 -30.64 11.77
C GLY A 175 3.07 -30.29 10.29
N ILE A 176 2.10 -29.43 9.98
CA ILE A 176 1.82 -28.96 8.61
C ILE A 176 3.05 -28.25 8.01
N ILE A 177 3.73 -27.38 8.79
CA ILE A 177 4.94 -26.69 8.32
C ILE A 177 6.10 -27.68 8.12
N ARG A 178 6.23 -28.69 8.96
CA ARG A 178 7.26 -29.72 8.77
C ARG A 178 7.03 -30.56 7.53
N ASP A 179 5.78 -30.88 7.22
CA ASP A 179 5.41 -31.66 6.03
C ASP A 179 5.65 -30.83 4.75
N ASN A 180 5.23 -29.56 4.73
CA ASN A 180 5.47 -28.66 3.62
C ASN A 180 5.63 -27.19 4.10
N PRO A 181 6.88 -26.69 4.30
CA PRO A 181 7.13 -25.32 4.71
C PRO A 181 6.59 -24.27 3.75
N TYR A 182 6.49 -24.60 2.47
CA TYR A 182 6.07 -23.66 1.42
C TYR A 182 4.56 -23.35 1.46
N ILE A 183 3.78 -24.05 2.25
CA ILE A 183 2.38 -23.70 2.52
C ILE A 183 2.27 -22.29 3.16
N LEU A 184 3.34 -21.83 3.79
CA LEU A 184 3.47 -20.48 4.37
C LEU A 184 3.45 -19.37 3.31
N CYS A 185 3.85 -19.68 2.08
CA CYS A 185 3.87 -18.73 0.95
C CYS A 185 2.49 -18.53 0.32
N ASN A 186 1.53 -19.40 0.60
CA ASN A 186 0.20 -19.34 -0.03
C ASN A 186 -0.57 -18.10 0.41
N GLY A 187 -1.36 -17.53 -0.54
CA GLY A 187 -2.01 -16.24 -0.54
C GLY A 187 -2.55 -15.73 0.80
N GLU A 188 -3.15 -16.58 1.61
CA GLU A 188 -3.69 -16.18 2.93
C GLU A 188 -2.63 -15.89 4.00
N LEU A 189 -1.48 -16.53 4.00
CA LEU A 189 -0.42 -16.28 4.99
C LEU A 189 0.59 -15.26 4.52
N SER A 190 0.86 -15.22 3.21
CA SER A 190 1.77 -14.28 2.56
C SER A 190 3.14 -14.16 3.25
N ILE A 191 3.66 -15.27 3.77
CA ILE A 191 5.00 -15.30 4.34
C ILE A 191 6.02 -15.26 3.19
N PRO A 192 7.02 -14.37 3.23
CA PRO A 192 8.02 -14.27 2.17
C PRO A 192 8.72 -15.61 1.87
N PHE A 193 8.90 -15.94 0.59
CA PHE A 193 9.56 -17.17 0.14
C PHE A 193 10.90 -17.43 0.86
N ALA A 194 11.73 -16.40 1.02
CA ALA A 194 13.02 -16.53 1.70
C ALA A 194 12.89 -17.08 3.14
N LYS A 195 11.83 -16.75 3.87
CA LYS A 195 11.59 -17.26 5.23
C LYS A 195 11.13 -18.73 5.21
N ALA A 196 10.22 -19.05 4.31
CA ALA A 196 9.75 -20.42 4.14
C ALA A 196 10.89 -21.34 3.64
N ASP A 197 11.72 -20.86 2.72
CA ASP A 197 12.88 -21.56 2.20
C ASP A 197 13.94 -21.80 3.28
N ALA A 198 14.19 -20.82 4.15
CA ALA A 198 15.09 -20.97 5.30
C ALA A 198 14.59 -22.05 6.28
N ILE A 199 13.30 -22.09 6.56
CA ILE A 199 12.69 -23.17 7.38
C ILE A 199 12.86 -24.51 6.67
N ALA A 200 12.54 -24.61 5.39
CA ALA A 200 12.65 -25.83 4.59
C ALA A 200 14.08 -26.38 4.59
N MET A 201 15.07 -25.49 4.40
CA MET A 201 16.49 -25.89 4.45
C MET A 201 16.88 -26.41 5.84
N SER A 202 16.39 -25.80 6.91
CA SER A 202 16.66 -26.27 8.28
C SER A 202 16.04 -27.65 8.58
N LEU A 203 14.98 -28.01 7.87
CA LEU A 203 14.31 -29.30 7.95
C LEU A 203 14.91 -30.37 7.03
N GLY A 204 15.88 -29.98 6.18
CA GLY A 204 16.51 -30.90 5.22
C GLY A 204 15.66 -31.18 3.96
N THR A 205 14.75 -30.29 3.61
CA THR A 205 13.94 -30.41 2.38
C THR A 205 14.86 -30.44 1.14
N PRO A 206 14.67 -31.38 0.19
CA PRO A 206 15.45 -31.45 -1.02
C PRO A 206 15.40 -30.15 -1.83
N LEU A 207 16.55 -29.69 -2.35
CA LEU A 207 16.63 -28.45 -3.11
C LEU A 207 15.78 -28.46 -4.39
N ASP A 208 15.58 -29.63 -4.97
CA ASP A 208 14.80 -29.92 -6.18
C ASP A 208 13.36 -30.35 -5.91
N SER A 209 12.87 -30.19 -4.68
CA SER A 209 11.49 -30.54 -4.36
C SER A 209 10.50 -29.72 -5.18
N LYS A 210 9.42 -30.37 -5.64
CA LYS A 210 8.37 -29.76 -6.46
C LYS A 210 7.77 -28.52 -5.78
N ASP A 211 7.48 -28.63 -4.48
CA ASP A 211 6.88 -27.52 -3.70
C ASP A 211 7.81 -26.31 -3.58
N ARG A 212 9.14 -26.56 -3.46
CA ARG A 212 10.13 -25.49 -3.47
C ARG A 212 10.16 -24.78 -4.81
N ILE A 213 10.19 -25.55 -5.90
CA ILE A 213 10.26 -24.98 -7.26
C ILE A 213 8.97 -24.21 -7.58
N LEU A 214 7.78 -24.76 -7.25
CA LEU A 214 6.51 -24.06 -7.41
C LEU A 214 6.51 -22.72 -6.67
N SER A 215 6.82 -22.76 -5.37
CA SER A 215 6.82 -21.55 -4.54
C SER A 215 7.87 -20.54 -4.99
N GLY A 216 9.03 -20.99 -5.48
CA GLY A 216 10.04 -20.13 -6.07
C GLY A 216 9.59 -19.48 -7.38
N ILE A 217 8.90 -20.22 -8.25
CA ILE A 217 8.31 -19.66 -9.48
C ILE A 217 7.21 -18.65 -9.15
N VAL A 218 6.31 -18.97 -8.23
CA VAL A 218 5.26 -18.04 -7.77
C VAL A 218 5.88 -16.78 -7.16
N PHE A 219 6.96 -16.92 -6.38
CA PHE A 219 7.70 -15.77 -5.86
C PHE A 219 8.30 -14.91 -6.98
N VAL A 220 8.90 -15.51 -8.01
CA VAL A 220 9.44 -14.79 -9.17
C VAL A 220 8.33 -14.01 -9.88
N LEU A 221 7.20 -14.67 -10.19
CA LEU A 221 6.06 -14.02 -10.86
C LEU A 221 5.52 -12.85 -10.04
N ASN A 222 5.29 -13.05 -8.74
CA ASN A 222 4.76 -12.01 -7.84
C ASN A 222 5.76 -10.86 -7.64
N ASN A 223 7.06 -11.14 -7.55
CA ASN A 223 8.09 -10.12 -7.40
C ASN A 223 8.19 -9.24 -8.65
N ILE A 224 8.14 -9.84 -9.83
CA ILE A 224 8.15 -9.10 -11.09
C ILE A 224 6.84 -8.33 -11.29
N ALA A 225 5.69 -8.89 -10.89
CA ALA A 225 4.43 -8.18 -10.86
C ALA A 225 4.51 -6.92 -9.97
N ALA A 226 5.06 -7.04 -8.78
CA ALA A 226 5.23 -5.92 -7.85
C ALA A 226 6.24 -4.86 -8.33
N GLN A 227 7.30 -5.27 -9.03
CA GLN A 227 8.36 -4.36 -9.48
C GLN A 227 8.07 -3.69 -10.83
N SER A 228 7.43 -4.41 -11.74
CA SER A 228 7.27 -4.00 -13.14
C SER A 228 5.82 -3.98 -13.62
N GLY A 229 4.87 -4.42 -12.78
CA GLY A 229 3.45 -4.46 -13.11
C GLY A 229 3.03 -5.59 -14.05
N HIS A 230 3.92 -6.56 -14.32
CA HIS A 230 3.60 -7.68 -15.21
C HIS A 230 2.61 -8.66 -14.57
N THR A 231 1.60 -9.10 -15.32
CA THR A 231 0.68 -10.16 -14.88
C THR A 231 1.15 -11.56 -15.30
N CYS A 232 2.01 -11.64 -16.31
CA CYS A 232 2.58 -12.90 -16.80
C CYS A 232 4.01 -12.69 -17.29
N LEU A 233 4.74 -13.79 -17.48
CA LEU A 233 6.08 -13.81 -18.09
C LEU A 233 6.16 -14.86 -19.20
N PRO A 234 7.01 -14.64 -20.22
CA PRO A 234 7.41 -15.72 -21.11
C PRO A 234 7.95 -16.92 -20.32
N VAL A 235 7.65 -18.12 -20.78
CA VAL A 235 8.18 -19.36 -20.17
C VAL A 235 9.70 -19.31 -20.02
N GLU A 236 10.41 -18.83 -21.05
CA GLU A 236 11.86 -18.70 -21.06
C GLU A 236 12.39 -17.77 -19.97
N ASP A 237 11.76 -16.59 -19.82
CA ASP A 237 12.14 -15.62 -18.78
C ASP A 237 11.82 -16.15 -17.37
N THR A 238 10.70 -16.88 -17.25
CA THR A 238 10.32 -17.53 -15.99
C THR A 238 11.37 -18.56 -15.57
N ILE A 239 11.83 -19.40 -16.50
CA ILE A 239 12.88 -20.39 -16.25
C ILE A 239 14.19 -19.68 -15.88
N LEU A 240 14.57 -18.63 -16.58
CA LEU A 240 15.80 -17.87 -16.32
C LEU A 240 15.80 -17.31 -14.90
N HIS A 241 14.76 -16.58 -14.52
CA HIS A 241 14.68 -15.98 -13.18
C HIS A 241 14.51 -17.01 -12.06
N ALA A 242 13.77 -18.09 -12.31
CA ALA A 242 13.65 -19.17 -11.33
C ALA A 242 14.98 -19.91 -11.12
N THR A 243 15.78 -20.08 -12.17
CA THR A 243 17.15 -20.64 -12.10
C THR A 243 18.04 -19.78 -11.20
N GLU A 244 18.00 -18.45 -11.37
CA GLU A 244 18.76 -17.51 -10.54
C GLU A 244 18.32 -17.53 -9.06
N VAL A 245 17.02 -17.53 -8.80
CA VAL A 245 16.47 -17.48 -7.44
C VAL A 245 16.67 -18.80 -6.68
N LEU A 246 16.46 -19.93 -7.35
CA LEU A 246 16.49 -21.26 -6.72
C LEU A 246 17.88 -21.90 -6.71
N GLY A 247 18.82 -21.41 -7.55
CA GLY A 247 20.16 -21.97 -7.69
C GLY A 247 20.17 -23.37 -8.31
N LEU A 248 19.15 -23.73 -9.10
CA LEU A 248 19.02 -25.02 -9.77
C LEU A 248 19.38 -24.92 -11.26
N THR A 249 19.63 -26.06 -11.90
CA THR A 249 19.88 -26.09 -13.36
C THR A 249 18.60 -25.83 -14.15
N ARG A 250 18.76 -25.27 -15.35
CA ARG A 250 17.66 -25.00 -16.27
C ARG A 250 16.78 -26.23 -16.51
N ASP A 251 17.37 -27.38 -16.75
CA ASP A 251 16.64 -28.62 -17.09
C ASP A 251 15.67 -29.05 -15.97
N VAL A 252 16.11 -28.93 -14.72
CA VAL A 252 15.27 -29.25 -13.54
C VAL A 252 14.09 -28.29 -13.43
N ILE A 253 14.33 -26.98 -13.60
CA ILE A 253 13.28 -25.97 -13.55
C ILE A 253 12.28 -26.17 -14.68
N GLU A 254 12.76 -26.38 -15.92
CA GLU A 254 11.92 -26.56 -17.10
C GLU A 254 11.04 -27.82 -17.00
N ALA A 255 11.60 -28.95 -16.59
CA ALA A 255 10.86 -30.17 -16.39
C ALA A 255 9.77 -30.02 -15.33
N THR A 256 10.11 -29.38 -14.19
CA THR A 256 9.15 -29.15 -13.11
C THR A 256 8.09 -28.14 -13.54
N LEU A 257 8.45 -27.05 -14.18
CA LEU A 257 7.50 -26.06 -14.70
C LEU A 257 6.49 -26.68 -15.64
N ASN A 258 6.91 -27.54 -16.56
CA ASN A 258 5.99 -28.25 -17.45
C ASN A 258 5.03 -29.15 -16.66
N THR A 259 5.52 -29.86 -15.64
CA THR A 259 4.68 -30.69 -14.75
C THR A 259 3.65 -29.83 -13.99
N LEU A 260 4.05 -28.64 -13.49
CA LEU A 260 3.16 -27.71 -12.78
C LEU A 260 2.08 -27.13 -13.70
N ILE A 261 2.41 -26.86 -14.95
CA ILE A 261 1.47 -26.42 -15.98
C ILE A 261 0.45 -27.51 -16.31
N GLU A 262 0.92 -28.73 -16.56
CA GLU A 262 0.07 -29.90 -16.84
C GLU A 262 -0.85 -30.20 -15.65
N GLY A 263 -0.34 -30.07 -14.43
CA GLY A 263 -1.08 -30.20 -13.18
C GLY A 263 -2.04 -29.07 -12.86
N ARG A 264 -2.07 -28.01 -13.69
CA ARG A 264 -2.87 -26.78 -13.49
C ARG A 264 -2.57 -26.05 -12.18
N GLU A 265 -1.35 -26.16 -11.71
CA GLU A 265 -0.87 -25.39 -10.55
C GLU A 265 -0.42 -23.97 -10.93
N LEU A 266 -0.13 -23.77 -12.22
CA LEU A 266 0.10 -22.48 -12.86
C LEU A 266 -0.75 -22.37 -14.13
N SER A 267 -1.18 -21.16 -14.44
CA SER A 267 -1.90 -20.86 -15.65
C SER A 267 -0.96 -20.47 -16.78
N THR A 268 -1.30 -20.87 -18.00
CA THR A 268 -0.52 -20.50 -19.20
C THR A 268 -1.39 -19.90 -20.27
N TYR A 269 -0.76 -19.08 -21.06
CA TYR A 269 -1.37 -18.44 -22.20
C TYR A 269 -0.43 -18.41 -23.39
N LYS A 270 -0.94 -18.51 -24.61
CA LYS A 270 -0.15 -18.41 -25.84
C LYS A 270 -0.56 -17.18 -26.64
N MET A 271 0.41 -16.30 -26.94
CA MET A 271 0.24 -15.14 -27.80
C MET A 271 1.25 -15.22 -28.96
N GLY A 272 0.74 -15.40 -30.16
CA GLY A 272 1.59 -15.76 -31.31
C GLY A 272 2.35 -17.07 -31.06
N GLU A 273 3.65 -17.04 -31.19
CA GLU A 273 4.50 -18.22 -30.93
C GLU A 273 4.99 -18.30 -29.47
N VAL A 274 4.76 -17.26 -28.65
CA VAL A 274 5.28 -17.20 -27.28
C VAL A 274 4.25 -17.73 -26.29
N ARG A 275 4.68 -18.63 -25.41
CA ARG A 275 3.90 -19.13 -24.28
C ARG A 275 4.29 -18.37 -23.01
N TYR A 276 3.30 -17.87 -22.30
CA TYR A 276 3.42 -17.12 -21.05
C TYR A 276 2.93 -17.94 -19.88
N VAL A 277 3.46 -17.64 -18.70
CA VAL A 277 3.09 -18.25 -17.41
C VAL A 277 2.62 -17.17 -16.47
N MET A 278 1.58 -17.48 -15.70
CA MET A 278 1.05 -16.62 -14.62
C MET A 278 0.56 -17.47 -13.45
N THR A 279 0.37 -16.85 -12.31
CA THR A 279 -0.28 -17.51 -11.15
C THR A 279 -1.77 -17.71 -11.45
N ASN A 280 -2.37 -18.72 -10.83
CA ASN A 280 -3.80 -18.96 -10.98
C ASN A 280 -4.65 -17.80 -10.45
N ASP A 281 -4.21 -17.15 -9.36
CA ASP A 281 -4.90 -15.98 -8.79
C ASP A 281 -4.96 -14.83 -9.81
N THR A 282 -3.85 -14.53 -10.47
CA THR A 282 -3.79 -13.51 -11.52
C THR A 282 -4.69 -13.86 -12.71
N ALA A 283 -4.67 -15.11 -13.15
CA ALA A 283 -5.53 -15.58 -14.23
C ALA A 283 -7.02 -15.49 -13.87
N GLU A 284 -7.38 -15.81 -12.63
CA GLU A 284 -8.75 -15.66 -12.15
C GLU A 284 -9.20 -14.20 -12.11
N GLU A 285 -8.34 -13.29 -11.64
CA GLU A 285 -8.67 -11.86 -11.60
C GLU A 285 -8.91 -11.30 -13.02
N GLU A 286 -8.08 -11.67 -14.00
CA GLU A 286 -8.27 -11.27 -15.40
C GLU A 286 -9.59 -11.82 -15.97
N ASP A 287 -9.91 -13.09 -15.73
CA ASP A 287 -11.17 -13.70 -16.15
C ASP A 287 -12.40 -13.03 -15.49
N VAL A 288 -12.27 -12.68 -14.21
CA VAL A 288 -13.31 -11.92 -13.49
C VAL A 288 -13.57 -10.57 -14.14
N ILE A 289 -12.50 -9.84 -14.50
CA ILE A 289 -12.64 -8.54 -15.17
C ILE A 289 -13.35 -8.71 -16.50
N ALA A 290 -12.90 -9.63 -17.36
CA ALA A 290 -13.48 -9.86 -18.68
C ALA A 290 -14.96 -10.24 -18.60
N ARG A 291 -15.30 -11.21 -17.74
CA ARG A 291 -16.69 -11.66 -17.55
C ARG A 291 -17.60 -10.56 -17.01
N ASN A 292 -17.13 -9.78 -16.04
CA ASN A 292 -17.96 -8.73 -15.44
C ASN A 292 -18.11 -7.51 -16.37
N LEU A 293 -17.09 -7.12 -17.12
CA LEU A 293 -17.24 -6.09 -18.16
C LEU A 293 -18.30 -6.51 -19.19
N SER A 294 -18.25 -7.73 -19.70
CA SER A 294 -19.26 -8.27 -20.63
C SER A 294 -20.66 -8.28 -20.00
N ARG A 295 -20.76 -8.68 -18.72
CA ARG A 295 -22.01 -8.68 -17.96
C ARG A 295 -22.61 -7.28 -17.83
N ILE A 296 -21.80 -6.27 -17.51
CA ILE A 296 -22.27 -4.88 -17.34
C ILE A 296 -22.67 -4.31 -18.69
N MET A 297 -21.87 -4.48 -19.74
CA MET A 297 -22.18 -4.02 -21.09
C MET A 297 -23.49 -4.57 -21.62
N SER A 298 -23.75 -5.86 -21.42
CA SER A 298 -24.97 -6.52 -21.92
C SER A 298 -26.21 -6.22 -21.09
N SER A 299 -26.07 -5.85 -19.83
CA SER A 299 -27.19 -5.67 -18.90
C SER A 299 -27.64 -4.21 -18.72
N ALA A 300 -26.91 -3.23 -19.24
CA ALA A 300 -27.27 -1.82 -19.09
C ALA A 300 -28.55 -1.50 -19.86
N GLY A 301 -29.49 -0.88 -19.18
CA GLY A 301 -30.75 -0.44 -19.78
C GLY A 301 -30.52 0.67 -20.81
N ARG A 302 -31.30 0.68 -21.91
CA ARG A 302 -31.34 1.78 -22.86
C ARG A 302 -32.40 2.79 -22.44
N PHE A 303 -32.11 4.07 -22.57
CA PHE A 303 -33.08 5.14 -22.28
C PHE A 303 -33.95 5.41 -23.51
N GLY A 304 -34.98 4.64 -23.74
CA GLY A 304 -35.80 4.58 -24.94
C GLY A 304 -36.18 5.91 -25.61
N ALA A 305 -37.02 6.74 -24.99
CA ALA A 305 -37.58 7.97 -25.60
C ALA A 305 -36.86 9.25 -25.17
N LEU A 306 -35.71 9.18 -24.46
CA LEU A 306 -34.96 10.36 -24.03
C LEU A 306 -34.23 10.98 -25.23
N ASP A 307 -34.52 12.25 -25.50
CA ASP A 307 -33.69 13.02 -26.43
C ASP A 307 -32.45 13.55 -25.72
N ILE A 308 -31.37 12.81 -25.90
CA ILE A 308 -30.07 13.11 -25.27
C ILE A 308 -29.54 14.49 -25.72
N SER A 309 -29.84 14.89 -26.98
CA SER A 309 -29.41 16.18 -27.53
C SER A 309 -30.02 17.35 -26.75
N ILE A 310 -31.29 17.25 -26.39
CA ILE A 310 -31.99 18.26 -25.57
C ILE A 310 -31.37 18.34 -24.16
N LEU A 311 -31.03 17.19 -23.57
CA LEU A 311 -30.37 17.17 -22.25
C LEU A 311 -29.01 17.85 -22.29
N ILE A 312 -28.22 17.61 -23.36
CA ILE A 312 -26.91 18.26 -23.54
C ILE A 312 -27.07 19.76 -23.69
N GLU A 313 -27.99 20.24 -24.55
CA GLU A 313 -28.27 21.67 -24.78
C GLU A 313 -28.72 22.36 -23.47
N LYS A 314 -29.54 21.70 -22.66
CA LYS A 314 -29.95 22.23 -21.36
C LYS A 314 -28.78 22.39 -20.41
N VAL A 315 -27.86 21.44 -20.38
CA VAL A 315 -26.63 21.52 -19.55
C VAL A 315 -25.68 22.60 -20.09
N GLU A 316 -25.49 22.73 -21.41
CA GLU A 316 -24.72 23.80 -22.02
C GLU A 316 -25.24 25.17 -21.60
N THR A 317 -26.57 25.35 -21.67
CA THR A 317 -27.23 26.59 -21.24
C THR A 317 -27.01 26.87 -19.75
N THR A 318 -27.15 25.83 -18.90
CA THR A 318 -26.97 25.96 -17.45
C THR A 318 -25.54 26.30 -17.05
N LEU A 319 -24.57 25.69 -17.72
CA LEU A 319 -23.13 25.91 -17.44
C LEU A 319 -22.56 27.12 -18.19
N GLY A 320 -23.29 27.70 -19.16
CA GLY A 320 -22.83 28.83 -19.99
C GLY A 320 -21.66 28.45 -20.90
N ILE A 321 -21.62 27.20 -21.37
CA ILE A 321 -20.54 26.68 -22.23
C ILE A 321 -21.11 25.99 -23.46
N SER A 322 -20.28 25.77 -24.49
CA SER A 322 -20.60 24.91 -25.62
C SER A 322 -19.58 23.77 -25.67
N PHE A 323 -20.07 22.55 -25.71
CA PHE A 323 -19.21 21.36 -25.79
C PHE A 323 -18.68 21.18 -27.21
N ALA A 324 -17.40 20.79 -27.31
CA ALA A 324 -16.82 20.27 -28.53
C ALA A 324 -17.51 18.95 -28.94
N GLN A 325 -17.37 18.57 -30.22
CA GLN A 325 -18.06 17.36 -30.72
C GLN A 325 -17.62 16.12 -29.94
N SER A 326 -16.33 15.93 -29.69
CA SER A 326 -15.81 14.82 -28.91
C SER A 326 -16.34 14.78 -27.47
N GLN A 327 -16.60 15.94 -26.85
CA GLN A 327 -17.21 16.04 -25.53
C GLN A 327 -18.70 15.67 -25.54
N ARG A 328 -19.45 16.10 -26.58
CA ARG A 328 -20.84 15.69 -26.80
C ARG A 328 -20.92 14.18 -27.01
N ASP A 329 -20.04 13.62 -27.83
CA ASP A 329 -19.96 12.18 -28.09
C ASP A 329 -19.69 11.39 -26.81
N ALA A 330 -18.85 11.92 -25.89
CA ALA A 330 -18.59 11.31 -24.60
C ALA A 330 -19.83 11.28 -23.68
N ILE A 331 -20.58 12.38 -23.63
CA ILE A 331 -21.82 12.45 -22.85
C ILE A 331 -22.85 11.48 -23.43
N PHE A 332 -22.97 11.43 -24.75
CA PHE A 332 -23.84 10.50 -25.45
C PHE A 332 -23.49 9.05 -25.16
N ALA A 333 -22.21 8.69 -25.28
CA ALA A 333 -21.69 7.36 -24.99
C ALA A 333 -21.95 6.93 -23.53
N ALA A 334 -21.83 7.84 -22.57
CA ALA A 334 -22.09 7.55 -21.15
C ALA A 334 -23.55 7.16 -20.88
N LEU A 335 -24.48 7.70 -21.65
CA LEU A 335 -25.92 7.39 -21.56
C LEU A 335 -26.27 6.10 -22.29
N GLU A 336 -25.62 5.78 -23.40
CA GLU A 336 -25.93 4.60 -24.19
C GLU A 336 -25.20 3.32 -23.77
N SER A 337 -23.99 3.45 -23.24
CA SER A 337 -23.13 2.30 -22.97
C SER A 337 -23.24 1.83 -21.51
N GLY A 338 -23.13 0.52 -21.28
CA GLY A 338 -23.00 -0.03 -19.93
C GLY A 338 -21.61 0.20 -19.34
N VAL A 339 -20.59 0.16 -20.19
CA VAL A 339 -19.22 0.51 -19.84
C VAL A 339 -18.69 1.47 -20.90
N MET A 340 -18.05 2.55 -20.48
CA MET A 340 -17.31 3.44 -21.38
C MET A 340 -16.00 3.91 -20.76
N VAL A 341 -15.05 4.22 -21.62
CA VAL A 341 -13.79 4.87 -21.28
C VAL A 341 -13.76 6.28 -21.84
N LEU A 342 -13.43 7.26 -20.99
CA LEU A 342 -13.13 8.64 -21.37
C LEU A 342 -11.63 8.88 -21.16
N THR A 343 -10.86 9.00 -22.22
CA THR A 343 -9.42 9.26 -22.14
C THR A 343 -9.05 10.57 -22.83
N GLY A 344 -7.93 11.15 -22.44
CA GLY A 344 -7.38 12.36 -23.03
C GLY A 344 -6.32 12.99 -22.15
N GLY A 345 -5.45 13.78 -22.74
CA GLY A 345 -4.37 14.50 -22.08
C GLY A 345 -4.85 15.65 -21.17
N PRO A 346 -3.91 16.41 -20.60
CA PRO A 346 -4.22 17.60 -19.81
C PRO A 346 -4.89 18.68 -20.69
N GLY A 347 -5.80 19.45 -20.08
CA GLY A 347 -6.45 20.58 -20.78
C GLY A 347 -7.54 20.22 -21.80
N THR A 348 -7.90 18.95 -21.94
CA THR A 348 -8.95 18.49 -22.89
C THR A 348 -10.38 18.59 -22.33
N GLY A 349 -10.56 19.03 -21.08
CA GLY A 349 -11.85 19.27 -20.47
C GLY A 349 -12.56 18.04 -19.91
N LYS A 350 -11.86 16.98 -19.56
CA LYS A 350 -12.42 15.77 -18.92
C LYS A 350 -13.36 16.12 -17.76
N THR A 351 -12.93 16.94 -16.83
CA THR A 351 -13.70 17.35 -15.64
C THR A 351 -15.01 18.07 -16.01
N THR A 352 -15.00 18.88 -17.05
CA THR A 352 -16.20 19.58 -17.57
C THR A 352 -17.24 18.57 -18.09
N VAL A 353 -16.77 17.57 -18.84
CA VAL A 353 -17.61 16.48 -19.35
C VAL A 353 -18.20 15.67 -18.19
N VAL A 354 -17.41 15.36 -17.15
CA VAL A 354 -17.89 14.64 -15.96
C VAL A 354 -18.99 15.40 -15.24
N ARG A 355 -18.83 16.71 -15.03
CA ARG A 355 -19.89 17.56 -14.45
C ARG A 355 -21.18 17.51 -15.25
N ALA A 356 -21.08 17.54 -16.57
CA ALA A 356 -22.24 17.43 -17.45
C ALA A 356 -22.91 16.04 -17.31
N MET A 357 -22.13 14.97 -17.32
CA MET A 357 -22.65 13.61 -17.15
C MET A 357 -23.40 13.48 -15.81
N ILE A 358 -22.83 13.94 -14.71
CA ILE A 358 -23.46 13.92 -13.38
C ILE A 358 -24.78 14.69 -13.39
N SER A 359 -24.77 15.91 -13.94
CA SER A 359 -25.96 16.75 -14.02
C SER A 359 -27.08 16.05 -14.81
N ILE A 360 -26.74 15.38 -15.91
CA ILE A 360 -27.71 14.65 -16.72
C ILE A 360 -28.23 13.42 -15.96
N PHE A 361 -27.35 12.59 -15.37
CA PHE A 361 -27.75 11.41 -14.60
C PHE A 361 -28.69 11.79 -13.46
N ASN A 362 -28.37 12.85 -12.71
CA ASN A 362 -29.22 13.36 -11.64
C ASN A 362 -30.59 13.83 -12.18
N SER A 363 -30.62 14.48 -13.35
CA SER A 363 -31.86 14.97 -13.97
C SER A 363 -32.82 13.86 -14.44
N ILE A 364 -32.29 12.70 -14.74
CA ILE A 364 -33.06 11.50 -15.12
C ILE A 364 -33.24 10.51 -13.96
N GLY A 365 -32.87 10.90 -12.74
CA GLY A 365 -33.11 10.13 -11.51
C GLY A 365 -32.20 8.93 -11.30
N LEU A 366 -31.00 8.91 -11.92
CA LEU A 366 -30.02 7.86 -11.69
C LEU A 366 -29.09 8.23 -10.52
N SER A 367 -28.98 7.32 -9.56
CA SER A 367 -28.01 7.46 -8.46
C SER A 367 -26.59 7.27 -8.96
N THR A 368 -25.73 8.24 -8.69
CA THR A 368 -24.32 8.26 -9.15
C THR A 368 -23.39 8.25 -7.96
N VAL A 369 -22.29 7.47 -8.02
CA VAL A 369 -21.16 7.54 -7.10
C VAL A 369 -19.89 7.90 -7.86
N LEU A 370 -19.12 8.79 -7.25
CA LEU A 370 -17.82 9.22 -7.78
C LEU A 370 -16.71 8.56 -6.98
N ALA A 371 -15.71 8.03 -7.66
CA ALA A 371 -14.58 7.39 -7.02
C ALA A 371 -13.25 7.70 -7.73
N ALA A 372 -12.15 7.53 -7.01
CA ALA A 372 -10.80 7.58 -7.56
C ALA A 372 -9.90 6.60 -6.81
N PRO A 373 -8.78 6.14 -7.39
CA PRO A 373 -7.86 5.22 -6.72
C PRO A 373 -7.19 5.80 -5.47
N THR A 374 -6.94 7.12 -5.45
CA THR A 374 -6.27 7.81 -4.35
C THR A 374 -7.15 8.84 -3.65
N GLY A 375 -6.86 9.13 -2.37
CA GLY A 375 -7.59 10.15 -1.60
C GLY A 375 -7.49 11.55 -2.21
N ARG A 376 -6.32 11.91 -2.74
CA ARG A 376 -6.10 13.20 -3.41
C ARG A 376 -6.91 13.35 -4.69
N ALA A 377 -6.92 12.31 -5.52
CA ALA A 377 -7.74 12.33 -6.74
C ALA A 377 -9.23 12.43 -6.40
N ALA A 378 -9.70 11.70 -5.38
CA ALA A 378 -11.08 11.80 -4.89
C ALA A 378 -11.41 13.20 -4.37
N LYS A 379 -10.53 13.81 -3.55
CA LYS A 379 -10.69 15.20 -3.07
C LYS A 379 -10.79 16.19 -4.23
N ARG A 380 -9.86 16.09 -5.19
CA ARG A 380 -9.86 16.94 -6.40
C ARG A 380 -11.13 16.77 -7.22
N MET A 381 -11.61 15.54 -7.37
CA MET A 381 -12.86 15.25 -8.07
C MET A 381 -14.06 15.88 -7.34
N SER A 382 -14.10 15.82 -6.01
CA SER A 382 -15.15 16.47 -5.21
C SER A 382 -15.12 18.00 -5.36
N GLU A 383 -13.95 18.63 -5.28
CA GLU A 383 -13.80 20.09 -5.45
C GLU A 383 -14.21 20.54 -6.86
N ALA A 384 -13.87 19.73 -7.87
CA ALA A 384 -14.16 20.06 -9.26
C ALA A 384 -15.61 19.85 -9.67
N THR A 385 -16.29 18.86 -9.08
CA THR A 385 -17.69 18.50 -9.43
C THR A 385 -18.72 19.13 -8.49
N GLY A 386 -18.32 19.42 -7.25
CA GLY A 386 -19.24 19.82 -6.17
C GLY A 386 -19.95 18.65 -5.49
N GLU A 387 -19.67 17.40 -5.91
CA GLU A 387 -20.28 16.19 -5.37
C GLU A 387 -19.24 15.39 -4.56
N GLU A 388 -19.67 14.63 -3.57
CA GLU A 388 -18.76 13.80 -2.76
C GLU A 388 -18.16 12.67 -3.61
N ALA A 389 -16.83 12.62 -3.71
CA ALA A 389 -16.09 11.51 -4.29
C ALA A 389 -15.33 10.75 -3.18
N LYS A 390 -15.23 9.44 -3.32
CA LYS A 390 -14.58 8.54 -2.37
C LYS A 390 -13.37 7.83 -3.02
N THR A 391 -12.47 7.30 -2.22
CA THR A 391 -11.53 6.33 -2.79
C THR A 391 -12.27 5.06 -3.19
N VAL A 392 -11.81 4.37 -4.25
CA VAL A 392 -12.39 3.07 -4.65
C VAL A 392 -12.39 2.11 -3.46
N HIS A 393 -11.33 2.08 -2.68
CA HIS A 393 -11.23 1.28 -1.45
C HIS A 393 -12.35 1.61 -0.45
N ARG A 394 -12.59 2.90 -0.18
CA ARG A 394 -13.66 3.32 0.73
C ARG A 394 -15.05 3.04 0.16
N MET A 395 -15.23 3.22 -1.15
CA MET A 395 -16.49 2.88 -1.82
C MET A 395 -16.80 1.38 -1.71
N LEU A 396 -15.77 0.54 -1.78
CA LEU A 396 -15.88 -0.91 -1.63
C LEU A 396 -15.90 -1.37 -0.16
N GLU A 397 -15.89 -0.45 0.81
CA GLU A 397 -15.89 -0.77 2.25
C GLU A 397 -14.73 -1.70 2.60
N MET A 398 -13.49 -1.30 2.20
CA MET A 398 -12.30 -2.07 2.51
C MET A 398 -12.05 -2.09 4.01
N GLU A 399 -11.97 -3.30 4.57
CA GLU A 399 -11.59 -3.55 5.94
C GLU A 399 -10.29 -4.35 5.99
N ARG A 400 -9.40 -4.01 6.93
CA ARG A 400 -8.29 -4.88 7.29
C ARG A 400 -8.76 -5.79 8.41
N GLY A 401 -8.87 -7.07 8.13
CA GLY A 401 -9.15 -8.06 9.15
C GLY A 401 -8.05 -8.07 10.22
N THR A 402 -8.37 -8.53 11.41
CA THR A 402 -7.39 -8.78 12.50
C THR A 402 -6.28 -9.76 12.09
N ASP A 403 -6.49 -10.47 10.99
CA ASP A 403 -5.59 -11.40 10.32
C ASP A 403 -4.65 -10.71 9.31
N GLY A 404 -4.80 -9.39 9.09
CA GLY A 404 -4.01 -8.59 8.15
C GLY A 404 -4.53 -8.64 6.70
N TYR A 405 -5.61 -9.40 6.41
CA TYR A 405 -6.21 -9.47 5.08
C TYR A 405 -7.03 -8.24 4.75
N ILE A 406 -6.96 -7.87 3.48
CA ILE A 406 -7.88 -6.90 2.90
C ILE A 406 -9.16 -7.65 2.50
N LYS A 407 -10.29 -7.26 3.09
CA LYS A 407 -11.61 -7.70 2.71
C LYS A 407 -12.41 -6.51 2.22
N PHE A 408 -13.20 -6.72 1.19
CA PHE A 408 -14.14 -5.73 0.71
C PHE A 408 -15.54 -6.09 1.20
N GLY A 409 -16.22 -5.16 1.86
CA GLY A 409 -17.60 -5.31 2.31
C GLY A 409 -18.57 -5.34 1.13
N ARG A 410 -18.20 -4.71 0.00
CA ARG A 410 -18.96 -4.73 -1.25
C ARG A 410 -18.48 -5.85 -2.18
N SER A 411 -19.40 -6.63 -2.69
CA SER A 411 -19.14 -7.81 -3.51
C SER A 411 -20.39 -8.21 -4.32
N GLU A 412 -20.35 -9.30 -5.05
CA GLU A 412 -21.54 -9.85 -5.73
C GLU A 412 -22.70 -10.14 -4.77
N ARG A 413 -22.42 -10.50 -3.52
CA ARG A 413 -23.42 -10.77 -2.47
C ARG A 413 -23.96 -9.50 -1.80
N ASN A 414 -23.18 -8.44 -1.81
CA ASN A 414 -23.52 -7.13 -1.24
C ASN A 414 -23.09 -6.03 -2.22
N PRO A 415 -23.77 -5.87 -3.37
CA PRO A 415 -23.34 -4.95 -4.42
C PRO A 415 -23.52 -3.49 -4.02
N LEU A 416 -22.90 -2.60 -4.77
CA LEU A 416 -23.11 -1.17 -4.70
C LEU A 416 -24.57 -0.84 -5.01
N ASN A 417 -25.12 0.16 -4.32
CA ASN A 417 -26.53 0.56 -4.51
C ASN A 417 -26.72 1.47 -5.72
N GLU A 418 -25.69 2.15 -6.14
CA GLU A 418 -25.71 3.16 -7.19
C GLU A 418 -25.88 2.53 -8.57
N GLN A 419 -26.48 3.30 -9.47
CA GLN A 419 -26.76 2.88 -10.83
C GLN A 419 -25.66 3.30 -11.80
N VAL A 420 -24.88 4.33 -11.42
CA VAL A 420 -23.74 4.83 -12.20
C VAL A 420 -22.53 4.94 -11.29
N VAL A 421 -21.46 4.32 -11.70
CA VAL A 421 -20.15 4.41 -11.04
C VAL A 421 -19.19 5.14 -11.98
N ILE A 422 -18.66 6.27 -11.53
CA ILE A 422 -17.68 7.07 -12.28
C ILE A 422 -16.36 6.99 -11.54
N VAL A 423 -15.31 6.50 -12.20
CA VAL A 423 -13.98 6.37 -11.62
C VAL A 423 -13.01 7.26 -12.40
N ASP A 424 -12.46 8.28 -11.72
CA ASP A 424 -11.41 9.13 -12.26
C ASP A 424 -10.02 8.59 -11.94
N GLU A 425 -8.99 9.04 -12.68
CA GLU A 425 -7.61 8.53 -12.63
C GLU A 425 -7.55 6.99 -12.78
N ALA A 426 -8.37 6.44 -13.67
CA ALA A 426 -8.50 5.00 -13.87
C ALA A 426 -7.21 4.32 -14.38
N SER A 427 -6.21 5.07 -14.86
CA SER A 427 -4.87 4.56 -15.18
C SER A 427 -4.14 3.98 -13.96
N MET A 428 -4.54 4.37 -12.75
CA MET A 428 -3.98 3.87 -11.49
C MET A 428 -4.70 2.64 -10.92
N LEU A 429 -5.76 2.15 -11.59
CA LEU A 429 -6.43 0.92 -11.19
C LEU A 429 -5.59 -0.29 -11.58
N ASP A 430 -5.22 -1.10 -10.59
CA ASP A 430 -4.59 -2.40 -10.81
C ASP A 430 -5.62 -3.51 -11.05
N LEU A 431 -5.12 -4.70 -11.32
CA LEU A 431 -5.93 -5.88 -11.63
C LEU A 431 -6.88 -6.22 -10.47
N SER A 432 -6.35 -6.36 -9.26
CA SER A 432 -7.08 -6.79 -8.07
C SER A 432 -8.18 -5.80 -7.68
N LEU A 433 -7.86 -4.50 -7.67
CA LEU A 433 -8.84 -3.46 -7.33
C LEU A 433 -9.95 -3.36 -8.39
N THR A 434 -9.59 -3.54 -9.68
CA THR A 434 -10.59 -3.56 -10.76
C THR A 434 -11.48 -4.77 -10.65
N ALA A 435 -10.94 -5.96 -10.39
CA ALA A 435 -11.73 -7.18 -10.20
C ALA A 435 -12.70 -7.02 -9.01
N ALA A 436 -12.24 -6.46 -7.89
CA ALA A 436 -13.09 -6.17 -6.73
C ALA A 436 -14.22 -5.17 -7.06
N LEU A 437 -13.91 -4.08 -7.76
CA LEU A 437 -14.87 -3.09 -8.21
C LEU A 437 -15.97 -3.71 -9.08
N LEU A 438 -15.56 -4.48 -10.08
CA LEU A 438 -16.51 -5.07 -11.04
C LEU A 438 -17.38 -6.16 -10.40
N ARG A 439 -16.85 -6.94 -9.43
CA ARG A 439 -17.64 -7.87 -8.60
C ARG A 439 -18.71 -7.14 -7.78
N ALA A 440 -18.41 -5.95 -7.29
CA ALA A 440 -19.34 -5.17 -6.48
C ALA A 440 -20.43 -4.45 -7.30
N MET A 441 -20.31 -4.37 -8.61
CA MET A 441 -21.30 -3.70 -9.46
C MET A 441 -22.51 -4.58 -9.71
N LYS A 442 -23.72 -4.03 -9.48
CA LYS A 442 -24.97 -4.74 -9.75
C LYS A 442 -25.29 -4.82 -11.24
N ARG A 443 -26.16 -5.73 -11.58
CA ARG A 443 -26.73 -5.85 -12.94
C ARG A 443 -27.50 -4.58 -13.32
N GLY A 444 -27.29 -4.08 -14.54
CA GLY A 444 -27.95 -2.86 -15.04
C GLY A 444 -27.27 -1.55 -14.61
N ALA A 445 -26.21 -1.61 -13.75
CA ALA A 445 -25.38 -0.45 -13.44
C ALA A 445 -24.51 -0.07 -14.65
N ARG A 446 -23.99 1.16 -14.62
CA ARG A 446 -23.07 1.72 -15.62
C ARG A 446 -21.72 2.01 -15.00
N LEU A 447 -20.65 1.78 -15.75
CA LEU A 447 -19.28 2.11 -15.37
C LEU A 447 -18.68 3.11 -16.35
N ILE A 448 -18.20 4.21 -15.84
CA ILE A 448 -17.47 5.22 -16.60
C ILE A 448 -16.05 5.30 -16.03
N LEU A 449 -15.08 4.87 -16.82
CA LEU A 449 -13.66 4.95 -16.49
C LEU A 449 -13.07 6.19 -17.14
N ILE A 450 -12.49 7.06 -16.34
CA ILE A 450 -11.88 8.30 -16.79
C ILE A 450 -10.40 8.26 -16.46
N GLY A 451 -9.55 8.54 -17.42
CA GLY A 451 -8.12 8.51 -17.18
C GLY A 451 -7.32 8.98 -18.36
N ASP A 452 -6.02 8.95 -18.22
CA ASP A 452 -5.06 9.24 -19.26
C ASP A 452 -4.20 8.00 -19.46
N SER A 453 -4.41 7.30 -20.57
CA SER A 453 -3.72 6.05 -20.92
C SER A 453 -2.22 6.23 -21.14
N ASP A 454 -1.78 7.47 -21.32
CA ASP A 454 -0.38 7.79 -21.64
C ASP A 454 0.44 8.13 -20.38
N GLN A 455 -0.22 8.27 -19.21
CA GLN A 455 0.41 8.40 -17.92
C GLN A 455 0.99 7.07 -17.43
N LEU A 456 1.71 7.14 -16.28
CA LEU A 456 2.19 5.93 -15.61
C LEU A 456 1.03 4.98 -15.27
N PRO A 457 1.20 3.67 -15.48
CA PRO A 457 0.22 2.68 -15.05
C PRO A 457 0.12 2.58 -13.53
N SER A 458 -0.76 1.69 -13.05
CA SER A 458 -0.86 1.33 -11.63
C SER A 458 0.47 0.87 -11.05
N VAL A 459 0.63 1.04 -9.74
CA VAL A 459 1.77 0.47 -9.00
C VAL A 459 1.61 -1.04 -8.84
N GLY A 460 0.37 -1.54 -8.68
CA GLY A 460 0.04 -2.96 -8.69
C GLY A 460 0.07 -3.56 -10.09
N ALA A 461 -0.05 -4.89 -10.17
CA ALA A 461 -0.02 -5.62 -11.42
C ALA A 461 -1.17 -5.25 -12.37
N GLY A 462 -0.89 -5.19 -13.66
CA GLY A 462 -1.86 -4.92 -14.73
C GLY A 462 -1.89 -3.47 -15.21
N ASN A 463 -2.30 -3.28 -16.47
CA ASN A 463 -2.52 -1.97 -17.10
C ASN A 463 -3.96 -1.89 -17.63
N VAL A 464 -4.88 -2.08 -16.71
CA VAL A 464 -6.29 -2.35 -17.01
C VAL A 464 -6.91 -1.32 -17.97
N LEU A 465 -6.66 -0.02 -17.76
CA LEU A 465 -7.23 1.01 -18.61
C LEU A 465 -6.74 0.90 -20.06
N SER A 466 -5.41 0.73 -20.23
CA SER A 466 -4.82 0.60 -21.57
C SER A 466 -5.27 -0.67 -22.29
N ASP A 467 -5.39 -1.78 -21.54
CA ASP A 467 -5.85 -3.06 -22.08
C ASP A 467 -7.33 -3.01 -22.49
N ILE A 468 -8.19 -2.38 -21.68
CA ILE A 468 -9.59 -2.13 -22.04
C ILE A 468 -9.69 -1.31 -23.35
N ILE A 469 -8.88 -0.25 -23.47
CA ILE A 469 -8.84 0.59 -24.68
C ILE A 469 -8.35 -0.22 -25.88
N ALA A 470 -7.26 -0.97 -25.72
CA ALA A 470 -6.66 -1.75 -26.78
C ALA A 470 -7.53 -2.94 -27.24
N SER A 471 -8.42 -3.44 -26.36
CA SER A 471 -9.37 -4.49 -26.71
C SER A 471 -10.42 -4.08 -27.75
N GLU A 472 -10.62 -2.78 -27.94
CA GLU A 472 -11.65 -2.19 -28.82
C GLU A 472 -13.10 -2.66 -28.55
N ARG A 473 -13.31 -3.45 -27.49
CA ARG A 473 -14.63 -3.99 -27.11
C ARG A 473 -15.47 -3.02 -26.28
N VAL A 474 -14.81 -2.10 -25.58
CA VAL A 474 -15.45 -1.08 -24.74
C VAL A 474 -15.49 0.24 -25.47
N ARG A 475 -16.66 0.89 -25.45
CA ARG A 475 -16.80 2.22 -26.06
C ARG A 475 -15.81 3.20 -25.47
N THR A 476 -14.84 3.63 -26.25
CA THR A 476 -13.78 4.56 -25.84
C THR A 476 -13.92 5.88 -26.59
N ILE A 477 -13.97 6.97 -25.83
CA ILE A 477 -13.95 8.33 -26.39
C ILE A 477 -12.63 8.99 -25.98
N ARG A 478 -11.86 9.43 -26.98
CA ARG A 478 -10.61 10.14 -26.78
C ARG A 478 -10.81 11.62 -27.04
N LEU A 479 -10.61 12.45 -25.99
CA LEU A 479 -10.64 13.90 -26.12
C LEU A 479 -9.28 14.37 -26.62
N THR A 480 -9.23 14.87 -27.83
CA THR A 480 -8.01 15.35 -28.51
C THR A 480 -7.98 16.87 -28.64
N GLU A 481 -9.12 17.53 -28.48
CA GLU A 481 -9.19 18.98 -28.65
C GLU A 481 -8.62 19.71 -27.45
N ILE A 482 -7.61 20.55 -27.72
CA ILE A 482 -7.01 21.43 -26.73
C ILE A 482 -7.72 22.78 -26.79
N PHE A 483 -8.31 23.23 -25.69
CA PHE A 483 -9.03 24.49 -25.65
C PHE A 483 -8.09 25.70 -25.80
N ARG A 484 -8.61 26.84 -26.34
CA ARG A 484 -7.85 28.01 -26.76
C ARG A 484 -6.89 28.54 -25.68
N GLN A 485 -7.29 28.56 -24.43
CA GLN A 485 -6.42 28.95 -23.29
C GLN A 485 -5.24 27.99 -23.07
N SER A 486 -5.38 26.74 -23.44
CA SER A 486 -4.36 25.71 -23.31
C SER A 486 -3.43 25.62 -24.51
N LYS A 487 -3.79 26.20 -25.67
CA LYS A 487 -2.95 26.20 -26.89
C LYS A 487 -1.71 27.08 -26.79
N GLU A 488 -1.72 28.08 -25.92
CA GLU A 488 -0.59 28.99 -25.67
C GLU A 488 0.40 28.41 -24.64
N SER A 489 0.00 27.36 -23.90
CA SER A 489 0.82 26.70 -22.88
C SER A 489 1.86 25.78 -23.52
N LEU A 490 3.12 26.03 -23.22
CA LEU A 490 4.23 25.17 -23.65
C LEU A 490 4.26 23.86 -22.81
N ILE A 491 3.70 23.87 -21.60
CA ILE A 491 3.53 22.65 -20.79
C ILE A 491 2.69 21.65 -21.57
N ILE A 492 1.56 22.07 -22.11
CA ILE A 492 0.63 21.20 -22.85
C ILE A 492 1.22 20.78 -24.19
N THR A 493 1.81 21.72 -24.91
CA THR A 493 2.49 21.42 -26.18
C THR A 493 3.60 20.39 -25.98
N ASN A 494 4.47 20.60 -24.98
CA ASN A 494 5.54 19.66 -24.67
C ASN A 494 5.03 18.30 -24.16
N ALA A 495 3.93 18.28 -23.40
CA ALA A 495 3.32 17.02 -23.00
C ALA A 495 2.89 16.19 -24.21
N HIS A 496 2.25 16.80 -25.23
CA HIS A 496 1.90 16.12 -26.48
C HIS A 496 3.13 15.66 -27.25
N MET A 497 4.14 16.54 -27.41
CA MET A 497 5.39 16.17 -28.08
C MET A 497 6.08 14.98 -27.39
N ILE A 498 6.16 15.00 -26.07
CA ILE A 498 6.72 13.90 -25.28
C ILE A 498 5.94 12.61 -25.56
N ASN A 499 4.61 12.67 -25.55
CA ASN A 499 3.77 11.52 -25.79
C ASN A 499 3.94 10.93 -27.20
N GLU A 500 4.11 11.78 -28.19
CA GLU A 500 4.40 11.40 -29.59
C GLU A 500 5.85 10.93 -29.82
N GLY A 501 6.72 10.99 -28.79
CA GLY A 501 8.12 10.59 -28.87
C GLY A 501 9.05 11.70 -29.40
N SER A 502 8.55 12.93 -29.46
CA SER A 502 9.32 14.09 -29.91
C SER A 502 9.95 14.79 -28.71
N ALA A 503 11.15 15.35 -28.91
CA ALA A 503 11.86 16.09 -27.87
C ALA A 503 11.09 17.36 -27.47
N PRO A 504 10.96 17.66 -26.16
CA PRO A 504 10.29 18.87 -25.72
C PRO A 504 11.06 20.13 -26.09
N ILE A 505 10.35 21.23 -26.31
CA ILE A 505 10.92 22.56 -26.57
C ILE A 505 11.42 23.13 -25.24
N ILE A 506 12.74 23.29 -25.11
CA ILE A 506 13.41 23.70 -23.86
C ILE A 506 14.18 25.03 -23.95
N ASN A 507 14.15 25.70 -25.09
CA ASN A 507 14.97 26.88 -25.38
C ASN A 507 14.19 28.20 -25.36
N ARG A 508 12.92 28.20 -24.88
CA ARG A 508 12.12 29.41 -24.73
C ARG A 508 12.20 29.97 -23.33
N THR A 509 12.19 31.30 -23.22
CA THR A 509 12.26 32.05 -21.95
C THR A 509 10.98 32.81 -21.61
N ASP A 510 10.08 32.94 -22.58
CA ASP A 510 8.81 33.67 -22.54
C ASP A 510 7.61 32.70 -22.45
N SER A 511 7.72 31.66 -21.58
CA SER A 511 6.74 30.58 -21.52
C SER A 511 6.51 30.13 -20.10
N ASP A 512 5.68 29.10 -19.94
CA ASP A 512 5.40 28.38 -18.70
C ASP A 512 6.28 27.13 -18.52
N PHE A 513 7.23 26.89 -19.45
CA PHE A 513 8.12 25.72 -19.44
C PHE A 513 9.59 26.19 -19.61
N PHE A 514 10.40 25.91 -18.60
CA PHE A 514 11.78 26.38 -18.50
C PHE A 514 12.77 25.24 -18.38
N PHE A 515 14.01 25.48 -18.83
CA PHE A 515 15.12 24.57 -18.66
C PHE A 515 16.33 25.27 -18.04
N VAL A 516 16.85 24.70 -16.93
CA VAL A 516 18.05 25.18 -16.24
C VAL A 516 19.15 24.15 -16.41
N ARG A 517 20.10 24.43 -17.30
CA ARG A 517 21.19 23.51 -17.66
C ARG A 517 22.17 23.32 -16.52
N ARG A 518 22.49 22.05 -16.21
CA ARG A 518 23.54 21.59 -15.30
C ARG A 518 24.22 20.36 -15.88
N GLU A 519 25.52 20.47 -16.15
CA GLU A 519 26.28 19.37 -16.77
C GLU A 519 26.71 18.32 -15.74
N ARG A 520 26.99 18.76 -14.50
CA ARG A 520 27.36 17.87 -13.42
C ARG A 520 26.12 17.51 -12.61
N GLU A 521 25.87 16.22 -12.50
CA GLU A 521 24.69 15.72 -11.76
C GLU A 521 24.73 16.11 -10.27
N GLY A 522 25.93 16.17 -9.64
CA GLY A 522 26.09 16.62 -8.27
C GLY A 522 25.62 18.05 -7.99
N ASP A 523 25.56 18.91 -9.03
CA ASP A 523 25.16 20.32 -8.88
C ASP A 523 23.63 20.50 -8.99
N ILE A 524 22.89 19.47 -9.37
CA ILE A 524 21.45 19.56 -9.65
C ILE A 524 20.66 19.86 -8.38
N ALA A 525 20.93 19.14 -7.30
CA ALA A 525 20.20 19.32 -6.03
C ALA A 525 20.40 20.75 -5.47
N GLU A 526 21.62 21.27 -5.51
CA GLU A 526 21.92 22.64 -5.06
C GLU A 526 21.30 23.71 -6.00
N ALA A 527 21.26 23.42 -7.31
CA ALA A 527 20.59 24.30 -8.26
C ALA A 527 19.07 24.36 -8.02
N VAL A 528 18.44 23.23 -7.72
CA VAL A 528 17.02 23.15 -7.33
C VAL A 528 16.79 23.95 -6.04
N ALA A 529 17.63 23.77 -5.01
CA ALA A 529 17.52 24.50 -3.76
C ALA A 529 17.66 26.03 -3.98
N THR A 530 18.62 26.45 -4.80
CA THR A 530 18.82 27.87 -5.14
C THR A 530 17.63 28.46 -5.91
N LEU A 531 17.01 27.69 -6.81
CA LEU A 531 15.79 28.12 -7.50
C LEU A 531 14.65 28.38 -6.51
N ILE A 532 14.41 27.46 -5.59
CA ILE A 532 13.29 27.54 -4.64
C ILE A 532 13.54 28.61 -3.58
N ASP A 533 14.77 28.70 -3.08
CA ASP A 533 15.09 29.60 -1.97
C ASP A 533 15.26 31.07 -2.40
N GLN A 534 15.88 31.30 -3.58
CA GLN A 534 16.32 32.64 -3.98
C GLN A 534 15.68 33.15 -5.28
N ARG A 535 15.77 32.37 -6.38
CA ARG A 535 15.44 32.90 -7.71
C ARG A 535 13.93 33.08 -7.92
N LEU A 536 13.14 32.04 -7.63
CA LEU A 536 11.69 32.10 -7.82
C LEU A 536 11.02 33.09 -6.87
N PRO A 537 11.38 33.15 -5.56
CA PRO A 537 10.85 34.18 -4.67
C PRO A 537 11.17 35.60 -5.07
N LYS A 538 12.36 35.84 -5.64
CA LYS A 538 12.75 37.17 -6.16
C LYS A 538 11.88 37.62 -7.33
N THR A 539 11.43 36.68 -8.17
CA THR A 539 10.64 36.99 -9.38
C THR A 539 9.15 36.99 -9.14
N TYR A 540 8.66 36.04 -8.33
CA TYR A 540 7.23 35.73 -8.14
C TYR A 540 6.72 36.00 -6.72
N GLY A 541 7.55 36.51 -5.83
CA GLY A 541 7.24 36.76 -4.43
C GLY A 541 7.45 35.53 -3.50
N ALA A 542 7.56 35.78 -2.19
CA ALA A 542 7.92 34.76 -1.21
C ALA A 542 6.94 33.55 -1.16
N ASN A 543 5.66 33.80 -1.35
CA ASN A 543 4.59 32.80 -1.31
C ASN A 543 4.68 31.74 -2.42
N ILE A 544 5.59 31.91 -3.41
CA ILE A 544 5.80 30.91 -4.44
C ILE A 544 6.37 29.61 -3.85
N LYS A 545 7.13 29.67 -2.74
CA LYS A 545 7.77 28.50 -2.12
C LYS A 545 6.75 27.42 -1.75
N ASP A 546 5.59 27.81 -1.26
CA ASP A 546 4.52 26.90 -0.84
C ASP A 546 3.82 26.23 -2.03
N LYS A 547 3.95 26.83 -3.23
CA LYS A 547 3.33 26.36 -4.47
C LYS A 547 4.22 25.43 -5.28
N ILE A 548 5.48 25.23 -4.86
CA ILE A 548 6.47 24.42 -5.59
C ILE A 548 6.47 23.00 -5.06
N GLN A 549 6.48 22.05 -5.98
CA GLN A 549 6.80 20.65 -5.70
C GLN A 549 7.96 20.19 -6.57
N VAL A 550 8.97 19.60 -5.94
CA VAL A 550 10.03 18.90 -6.67
C VAL A 550 9.59 17.47 -6.90
N ILE A 551 9.65 17.03 -8.17
CA ILE A 551 9.23 15.68 -8.58
C ILE A 551 10.41 15.01 -9.30
N THR A 552 10.92 13.90 -8.77
CA THR A 552 12.10 13.20 -9.28
C THR A 552 11.81 11.78 -9.71
N PRO A 553 12.51 11.22 -10.71
CA PRO A 553 12.30 9.84 -11.15
C PRO A 553 12.54 8.77 -10.08
N SER A 554 13.51 8.95 -9.20
CA SER A 554 13.95 7.90 -8.28
C SER A 554 14.06 8.34 -6.82
N LYS A 555 14.04 7.36 -5.89
CA LYS A 555 14.33 7.61 -4.47
C LYS A 555 15.83 7.88 -4.24
N LYS A 556 16.68 7.08 -4.88
CA LYS A 556 18.15 7.11 -4.72
C LYS A 556 18.81 7.80 -5.92
N GLY A 557 20.08 8.16 -5.77
CA GLY A 557 20.89 8.79 -6.83
C GLY A 557 21.23 10.24 -6.53
N SER A 558 22.00 10.87 -7.43
CA SER A 558 22.57 12.23 -7.28
C SER A 558 21.54 13.34 -7.06
N ALA A 559 20.33 13.19 -7.63
CA ALA A 559 19.18 14.07 -7.44
C ALA A 559 17.90 13.26 -7.14
N GLY A 560 18.03 12.13 -6.42
CA GLY A 560 16.91 11.35 -5.90
C GLY A 560 16.25 12.01 -4.69
N VAL A 561 15.09 11.48 -4.29
CA VAL A 561 14.29 12.01 -3.16
C VAL A 561 15.10 12.19 -1.89
N GLU A 562 15.96 11.20 -1.54
CA GLU A 562 16.75 11.23 -0.31
C GLU A 562 17.74 12.40 -0.28
N VAL A 563 18.47 12.62 -1.39
CA VAL A 563 19.44 13.72 -1.51
C VAL A 563 18.73 15.07 -1.55
N LEU A 564 17.67 15.17 -2.36
CA LEU A 564 16.90 16.41 -2.51
C LEU A 564 16.23 16.83 -1.20
N ASN A 565 15.58 15.90 -0.48
CA ASN A 565 14.93 16.22 0.78
C ASN A 565 15.93 16.73 1.83
N ARG A 566 17.11 16.10 1.93
CA ARG A 566 18.18 16.56 2.83
C ARG A 566 18.67 17.96 2.47
N VAL A 567 18.99 18.22 1.19
CA VAL A 567 19.49 19.53 0.72
C VAL A 567 18.42 20.61 0.88
N LEU A 568 17.17 20.29 0.54
CA LEU A 568 16.05 21.23 0.65
C LEU A 568 15.68 21.52 2.10
N GLN A 569 15.68 20.53 2.98
CA GLN A 569 15.45 20.73 4.41
C GLN A 569 16.48 21.69 5.00
N GLU A 570 17.78 21.44 4.78
CA GLU A 570 18.85 22.31 5.31
C GLU A 570 18.79 23.74 4.72
N ARG A 571 18.32 23.90 3.49
CA ARG A 571 18.21 25.22 2.85
C ARG A 571 16.94 25.97 3.23
N LEU A 572 15.78 25.29 3.25
CA LEU A 572 14.47 25.91 3.42
C LEU A 572 14.01 25.94 4.88
N ASN A 573 14.46 24.97 5.65
CA ASN A 573 14.13 24.81 7.07
C ASN A 573 15.38 24.45 7.89
N PRO A 574 16.41 25.35 7.95
CA PRO A 574 17.67 25.08 8.65
C PRO A 574 17.44 24.89 10.15
N LYS A 575 18.31 24.07 10.75
CA LYS A 575 18.35 23.88 12.21
C LYS A 575 18.58 25.20 12.92
N THR A 576 17.78 25.48 13.94
CA THR A 576 17.95 26.62 14.83
C THR A 576 17.86 26.17 16.29
N ALA A 577 18.31 27.00 17.24
CA ALA A 577 18.24 26.68 18.67
C ALA A 577 16.79 26.57 19.20
N PHE A 578 15.82 27.07 18.47
CA PHE A 578 14.41 27.13 18.89
C PHE A 578 13.54 26.03 18.26
N LYS A 579 14.06 25.32 17.23
CA LYS A 579 13.31 24.25 16.56
C LYS A 579 13.70 22.91 17.17
N LYS A 580 12.70 22.16 17.57
CA LYS A 580 12.87 20.79 18.01
C LYS A 580 13.05 19.85 16.82
N GLU A 581 13.77 18.77 17.05
CA GLU A 581 14.05 17.72 16.07
C GLU A 581 13.76 16.35 16.66
N ARG A 582 13.21 15.46 15.87
CA ARG A 582 13.03 14.04 16.20
C ARG A 582 13.66 13.18 15.12
N GLN A 583 14.55 12.30 15.52
CA GLN A 583 15.12 11.30 14.62
C GLN A 583 14.32 10.01 14.70
N ALA A 584 13.87 9.52 13.54
CA ALA A 584 13.21 8.22 13.40
C ALA A 584 13.63 7.58 12.07
N HIS A 585 13.92 6.29 12.08
CA HIS A 585 14.24 5.48 10.87
C HIS A 585 15.30 6.11 9.93
N GLY A 586 16.30 6.79 10.52
CA GLY A 586 17.37 7.44 9.76
C GLY A 586 17.00 8.80 9.16
N VAL A 587 15.78 9.29 9.38
CA VAL A 587 15.29 10.61 8.96
C VAL A 587 15.23 11.53 10.18
N ILE A 588 15.62 12.78 10.00
CA ILE A 588 15.44 13.84 11.01
C ILE A 588 14.22 14.67 10.61
N PHE A 589 13.20 14.63 11.46
CA PHE A 589 12.02 15.50 11.35
C PHE A 589 12.24 16.73 12.23
N ARG A 590 11.91 17.90 11.71
CA ARG A 590 12.12 19.21 12.34
C ARG A 590 10.83 20.01 12.29
N GLU A 591 10.56 20.82 13.31
CA GLU A 591 9.46 21.78 13.28
C GLU A 591 9.57 22.69 12.05
N GLY A 592 8.48 22.82 11.30
CA GLY A 592 8.42 23.50 10.00
C GLY A 592 8.71 22.61 8.79
N ASP A 593 9.02 21.30 8.97
CA ASP A 593 9.25 20.40 7.86
C ASP A 593 7.95 20.07 7.11
N ARG A 594 8.10 19.98 5.80
CA ARG A 594 7.06 19.47 4.92
C ARG A 594 7.14 17.96 4.86
N VAL A 595 6.04 17.29 5.21
CA VAL A 595 5.96 15.82 5.29
C VAL A 595 4.81 15.28 4.47
N MET A 596 4.88 14.00 4.11
CA MET A 596 3.83 13.27 3.39
C MET A 596 3.48 11.99 4.13
N GLN A 597 2.20 11.72 4.30
CA GLN A 597 1.67 10.43 4.69
C GLN A 597 1.92 9.41 3.57
N VAL A 598 2.54 8.27 3.86
CA VAL A 598 2.90 7.28 2.83
C VAL A 598 2.09 5.99 2.87
N VAL A 599 1.23 5.86 3.88
CA VAL A 599 0.30 4.74 4.07
C VAL A 599 -1.08 5.29 4.40
N ASN A 600 -2.16 4.65 3.94
CA ASN A 600 -3.51 5.02 4.38
C ASN A 600 -3.70 4.62 5.84
N ASN A 601 -4.02 5.58 6.69
CA ASN A 601 -4.35 5.33 8.09
C ASN A 601 -5.73 5.96 8.39
N TYR A 602 -6.71 5.11 8.62
CA TYR A 602 -8.10 5.51 8.81
C TYR A 602 -8.43 5.89 10.27
N ASP A 603 -7.51 5.64 11.19
CA ASP A 603 -7.70 5.81 12.63
C ASP A 603 -7.15 7.14 13.15
N ILE A 604 -6.32 7.84 12.36
CA ILE A 604 -5.75 9.13 12.75
C ILE A 604 -6.86 10.17 12.81
N GLU A 605 -7.05 10.70 14.00
CA GLU A 605 -8.00 11.78 14.27
C GLU A 605 -7.45 13.13 13.81
N TRP A 606 -8.30 13.94 13.20
CA TRP A 606 -7.97 15.31 12.82
C TRP A 606 -9.09 16.29 13.19
N GLU A 607 -8.70 17.51 13.48
CA GLU A 607 -9.60 18.63 13.73
C GLU A 607 -9.51 19.67 12.61
N LYS A 608 -10.67 20.15 12.17
CA LYS A 608 -10.81 21.23 11.20
C LYS A 608 -11.99 22.14 11.58
N ASN A 609 -11.72 23.40 11.90
CA ASN A 609 -12.76 24.40 12.26
C ASN A 609 -13.73 23.91 13.36
N GLY A 610 -13.23 23.16 14.35
CA GLY A 610 -14.03 22.61 15.44
C GLY A 610 -14.79 21.32 15.09
N ALA A 611 -14.68 20.82 13.86
CA ALA A 611 -15.18 19.51 13.46
C ALA A 611 -14.07 18.47 13.58
N VAL A 612 -14.37 17.34 14.17
CA VAL A 612 -13.46 16.19 14.29
C VAL A 612 -13.79 15.18 13.20
N GLY A 613 -12.76 14.63 12.59
CA GLY A 613 -12.90 13.56 11.61
C GLY A 613 -11.74 12.57 11.70
N LEU A 614 -11.82 11.50 10.93
CA LEU A 614 -10.85 10.40 10.91
C LEU A 614 -10.22 10.21 9.54
N GLY A 615 -8.99 9.77 9.53
CA GLY A 615 -8.25 9.28 8.38
C GLY A 615 -7.34 10.29 7.70
N LEU A 616 -6.09 9.84 7.51
CA LEU A 616 -5.09 10.44 6.62
C LEU A 616 -4.75 9.42 5.52
N PHE A 617 -4.52 9.93 4.31
CA PHE A 617 -4.36 9.08 3.15
C PHE A 617 -2.96 9.20 2.55
N ASN A 618 -2.52 8.12 1.91
CA ASN A 618 -1.27 8.12 1.15
C ASN A 618 -1.26 9.27 0.14
N GLY A 619 -0.20 10.08 0.22
CA GLY A 619 -0.02 11.28 -0.59
C GLY A 619 -0.45 12.58 0.11
N ASP A 620 -1.15 12.55 1.25
CA ASP A 620 -1.48 13.78 2.00
C ASP A 620 -0.19 14.47 2.46
N ILE A 621 -0.05 15.76 2.14
CA ILE A 621 1.11 16.56 2.51
C ILE A 621 0.71 17.49 3.65
N GLY A 622 1.57 17.54 4.67
CA GLY A 622 1.41 18.41 5.82
C GLY A 622 2.69 19.15 6.19
N VAL A 623 2.57 20.00 7.20
CA VAL A 623 3.71 20.71 7.82
C VAL A 623 3.72 20.38 9.30
N ILE A 624 4.87 20.04 9.86
CA ILE A 624 5.06 19.82 11.27
C ILE A 624 5.02 21.18 11.97
N GLU A 625 4.01 21.42 12.79
CA GLU A 625 3.88 22.68 13.54
C GLU A 625 4.62 22.64 14.87
N GLU A 626 4.56 21.50 15.55
CA GLU A 626 5.16 21.34 16.88
C GLU A 626 5.60 19.90 17.13
N ILE A 627 6.70 19.72 17.85
CA ILE A 627 7.17 18.42 18.35
C ILE A 627 7.01 18.43 19.89
N ARG A 628 6.12 17.57 20.40
CA ARG A 628 5.82 17.41 21.81
C ARG A 628 6.49 16.15 22.34
N GLU A 629 7.69 16.30 22.88
CA GLU A 629 8.43 15.15 23.43
C GLU A 629 7.75 14.54 24.66
N ASN A 630 7.11 15.37 25.50
CA ASN A 630 6.45 14.92 26.74
C ASN A 630 5.26 13.98 26.49
N THR A 631 4.60 14.10 25.35
CA THR A 631 3.46 13.28 24.96
C THR A 631 3.76 12.35 23.80
N GLU A 632 5.01 12.34 23.34
CA GLU A 632 5.50 11.55 22.20
C GLU A 632 4.66 11.75 20.93
N LYS A 633 4.32 13.00 20.62
CA LYS A 633 3.47 13.37 19.48
C LYS A 633 4.09 14.47 18.62
N LEU A 634 3.80 14.41 17.33
CA LEU A 634 3.92 15.54 16.40
C LEU A 634 2.55 16.19 16.20
N ILE A 635 2.51 17.50 16.16
CA ILE A 635 1.35 18.24 15.67
C ILE A 635 1.62 18.57 14.22
N ILE A 636 0.82 18.00 13.32
CA ILE A 636 0.98 18.16 11.88
C ILE A 636 -0.28 18.76 11.28
N ARG A 637 -0.12 19.80 10.48
CA ARG A 637 -1.20 20.37 9.69
C ARG A 637 -1.19 19.83 8.27
N PHE A 638 -2.14 18.96 7.96
CA PHE A 638 -2.38 18.46 6.61
C PHE A 638 -3.46 19.30 5.93
N ASP A 639 -3.08 20.15 4.99
CA ASP A 639 -3.92 21.23 4.44
C ASP A 639 -4.49 22.10 5.59
N ASP A 640 -5.79 21.99 5.87
CA ASP A 640 -6.51 22.68 6.94
C ASP A 640 -6.94 21.76 8.11
N LYS A 641 -6.44 20.51 8.14
CA LYS A 641 -6.66 19.52 9.18
C LYS A 641 -5.48 19.49 10.13
N LEU A 642 -5.72 19.67 11.41
CA LEU A 642 -4.71 19.55 12.47
C LEU A 642 -4.77 18.15 13.05
N CYS A 643 -3.65 17.45 13.09
CA CYS A 643 -3.55 16.07 13.57
C CYS A 643 -2.54 15.97 14.71
N GLU A 644 -2.87 15.21 15.75
CA GLU A 644 -1.91 14.71 16.72
C GLU A 644 -1.38 13.35 16.24
N TYR A 645 -0.09 13.31 15.92
CA TYR A 645 0.54 12.17 15.26
C TYR A 645 1.56 11.50 16.20
N GLY A 646 1.30 10.26 16.61
CA GLY A 646 2.16 9.52 17.55
C GLY A 646 3.56 9.22 16.98
N PHE A 647 4.58 9.16 17.85
CA PHE A 647 5.94 8.81 17.42
C PHE A 647 6.05 7.37 16.92
N ASP A 648 5.17 6.49 17.33
CA ASP A 648 5.02 5.11 16.86
C ASP A 648 4.58 5.01 15.38
N LEU A 649 3.99 6.10 14.84
CA LEU A 649 3.53 6.18 13.45
C LEU A 649 4.53 6.88 12.51
N LEU A 650 5.72 7.27 12.99
CA LEU A 650 6.69 8.03 12.18
C LEU A 650 7.24 7.25 10.98
N GLU A 651 7.11 5.94 10.95
CA GLU A 651 7.43 5.12 9.77
C GLU A 651 6.46 5.37 8.59
N ASP A 652 5.25 5.87 8.87
CA ASP A 652 4.25 6.23 7.89
C ASP A 652 4.44 7.65 7.31
N LEU A 653 5.49 8.39 7.75
CA LEU A 653 5.82 9.73 7.29
C LEU A 653 7.15 9.77 6.54
N GLU A 654 7.20 10.53 5.44
CA GLU A 654 8.43 10.90 4.75
C GLU A 654 8.51 12.43 4.58
N LEU A 655 9.73 12.98 4.50
CA LEU A 655 9.92 14.37 4.09
C LEU A 655 9.39 14.56 2.66
N ALA A 656 8.74 15.68 2.41
CA ALA A 656 8.01 15.93 1.16
C ALA A 656 8.42 17.22 0.41
N TYR A 657 9.63 17.71 0.62
CA TYR A 657 10.18 18.77 -0.24
C TYR A 657 10.36 18.27 -1.67
N ALA A 658 10.81 17.02 -1.82
CA ALA A 658 10.87 16.28 -3.07
C ALA A 658 10.15 14.94 -2.93
N ILE A 659 9.43 14.51 -3.98
CA ILE A 659 8.72 13.24 -4.05
C ILE A 659 9.01 12.53 -5.38
N THR A 660 8.71 11.24 -5.46
CA THR A 660 8.83 10.53 -6.75
C THR A 660 7.65 10.86 -7.68
N VAL A 661 7.85 10.65 -9.00
CA VAL A 661 6.77 10.80 -10.00
C VAL A 661 5.58 9.90 -9.65
N HIS A 662 5.81 8.67 -9.20
CA HIS A 662 4.74 7.75 -8.78
C HIS A 662 3.91 8.33 -7.61
N LYS A 663 4.56 8.92 -6.61
CA LYS A 663 3.85 9.55 -5.47
C LYS A 663 3.14 10.86 -5.84
N SER A 664 3.43 11.44 -7.01
CA SER A 664 2.74 12.63 -7.50
C SER A 664 1.46 12.32 -8.31
N GLN A 665 1.20 11.04 -8.62
CA GLN A 665 0.00 10.63 -9.35
C GLN A 665 -1.27 11.06 -8.60
N GLY A 666 -2.32 11.43 -9.34
CA GLY A 666 -3.57 11.97 -8.77
C GLY A 666 -3.45 13.39 -8.17
N SER A 667 -2.24 13.98 -8.16
CA SER A 667 -1.98 15.33 -7.64
C SER A 667 -1.61 16.30 -8.74
N GLU A 668 -1.89 17.58 -8.53
CA GLU A 668 -1.43 18.68 -9.41
C GLU A 668 -0.86 19.80 -8.54
N TYR A 669 0.17 20.46 -9.06
CA TYR A 669 0.89 21.51 -8.35
C TYR A 669 0.99 22.76 -9.21
N PRO A 670 0.91 23.97 -8.62
CA PRO A 670 1.08 25.20 -9.40
C PRO A 670 2.43 25.27 -10.11
N VAL A 671 3.52 24.88 -9.45
CA VAL A 671 4.88 24.87 -10.01
C VAL A 671 5.53 23.51 -9.74
N VAL A 672 6.07 22.90 -10.79
CA VAL A 672 6.80 21.63 -10.70
C VAL A 672 8.24 21.83 -11.15
N ILE A 673 9.18 21.36 -10.33
CA ILE A 673 10.60 21.29 -10.68
C ILE A 673 10.99 19.82 -10.86
N ILE A 674 11.58 19.49 -12.01
CA ILE A 674 11.93 18.12 -12.37
C ILE A 674 13.44 18.03 -12.61
N PRO A 675 14.19 17.33 -11.75
CA PRO A 675 15.61 17.04 -11.96
C PRO A 675 15.83 16.09 -13.13
N MET A 676 16.74 16.47 -14.06
CA MET A 676 17.09 15.71 -15.27
C MET A 676 18.50 15.13 -15.14
N TYR A 677 18.60 13.88 -14.73
CA TYR A 677 19.85 13.14 -14.51
C TYR A 677 19.70 11.69 -14.95
N ALA A 678 20.83 11.00 -15.13
CA ALA A 678 20.80 9.57 -15.48
C ALA A 678 20.36 8.74 -14.29
N CYS A 679 19.36 7.92 -14.47
CA CYS A 679 18.84 6.97 -13.48
C CYS A 679 18.68 5.58 -14.09
N ALA A 680 18.14 4.62 -13.34
CA ALA A 680 17.90 3.27 -13.83
C ALA A 680 17.13 3.28 -15.16
N PRO A 681 17.51 2.43 -16.13
CA PRO A 681 16.90 2.44 -17.47
C PRO A 681 15.37 2.34 -17.48
N MET A 682 14.79 1.65 -16.50
CA MET A 682 13.34 1.53 -16.35
C MET A 682 12.65 2.85 -15.94
N LEU A 683 13.38 3.77 -15.31
CA LEU A 683 12.89 5.10 -14.91
C LEU A 683 13.17 6.17 -15.99
N MET A 684 13.96 5.85 -17.01
CA MET A 684 14.25 6.70 -18.16
C MET A 684 13.20 6.52 -19.25
N ALA A 685 11.91 6.54 -18.89
CA ALA A 685 10.81 6.23 -19.78
C ALA A 685 9.96 7.45 -20.14
N ARG A 686 9.38 7.44 -21.34
CA ARG A 686 8.54 8.50 -21.91
C ARG A 686 7.34 8.82 -21.00
N ASN A 687 6.58 7.82 -20.59
CA ASN A 687 5.41 7.98 -19.75
C ASN A 687 5.73 8.57 -18.36
N LEU A 688 6.94 8.32 -17.84
CA LEU A 688 7.39 8.92 -16.58
C LEU A 688 7.63 10.42 -16.72
N LEU A 689 8.30 10.85 -17.79
CA LEU A 689 8.50 12.29 -18.09
C LEU A 689 7.17 12.97 -18.37
N TYR A 690 6.31 12.34 -19.18
CA TYR A 690 4.95 12.81 -19.47
C TYR A 690 4.14 13.03 -18.19
N THR A 691 4.10 12.02 -17.33
CA THR A 691 3.39 12.10 -16.05
C THR A 691 3.94 13.22 -15.17
N ALA A 692 5.27 13.37 -15.07
CA ALA A 692 5.87 14.44 -14.27
C ALA A 692 5.53 15.85 -14.78
N VAL A 693 5.59 16.07 -16.09
CA VAL A 693 5.26 17.35 -16.74
C VAL A 693 3.79 17.71 -16.57
N THR A 694 2.91 16.73 -16.72
CA THR A 694 1.45 16.90 -16.58
C THR A 694 0.96 17.13 -15.14
N ARG A 695 1.85 17.06 -14.14
CA ARG A 695 1.53 17.46 -12.76
C ARG A 695 1.53 18.97 -12.55
N ALA A 696 2.07 19.74 -13.47
CA ALA A 696 2.15 21.19 -13.35
C ALA A 696 0.90 21.89 -13.91
N LYS A 697 0.41 22.90 -13.17
CA LYS A 697 -0.70 23.77 -13.62
C LYS A 697 -0.18 25.00 -14.34
N ASN A 698 0.82 25.68 -13.77
CA ASN A 698 1.23 27.01 -14.21
C ASN A 698 2.68 27.08 -14.69
N MET A 699 3.56 26.20 -14.18
CA MET A 699 4.98 26.29 -14.52
C MET A 699 5.69 24.94 -14.36
N VAL A 700 6.51 24.58 -15.34
CA VAL A 700 7.48 23.48 -15.28
C VAL A 700 8.89 24.03 -15.39
N ILE A 701 9.79 23.54 -14.55
CA ILE A 701 11.22 23.83 -14.63
C ILE A 701 12.00 22.51 -14.64
N LEU A 702 12.60 22.18 -15.76
CA LEU A 702 13.56 21.08 -15.86
C LEU A 702 14.93 21.58 -15.42
N VAL A 703 15.62 20.81 -14.56
CA VAL A 703 16.96 21.19 -14.04
C VAL A 703 17.93 20.04 -14.25
N GLY A 704 18.95 20.22 -15.09
CA GLY A 704 19.95 19.19 -15.29
C GLY A 704 20.52 19.11 -16.70
N ARG A 705 20.75 17.89 -17.17
CA ARG A 705 21.36 17.62 -18.47
C ARG A 705 20.32 17.69 -19.59
N SER A 706 20.66 18.38 -20.67
CA SER A 706 19.75 18.62 -21.81
C SER A 706 19.50 17.38 -22.68
N ASP A 707 20.36 16.35 -22.61
CA ASP A 707 20.20 15.09 -23.33
C ASP A 707 19.17 14.14 -22.67
N ILE A 708 18.90 14.30 -21.38
CA ILE A 708 18.01 13.40 -20.63
C ILE A 708 16.55 13.46 -21.10
N PRO A 709 15.91 14.64 -21.28
CA PRO A 709 14.54 14.68 -21.80
C PRO A 709 14.39 13.98 -23.14
N CYS A 710 15.35 14.15 -24.07
CA CYS A 710 15.33 13.47 -25.37
C CYS A 710 15.42 11.95 -25.23
N LYS A 711 16.37 11.47 -24.40
CA LYS A 711 16.51 10.02 -24.14
C LYS A 711 15.25 9.42 -23.53
N MET A 712 14.57 10.15 -22.63
CA MET A 712 13.32 9.68 -22.04
C MET A 712 12.19 9.61 -23.07
N THR A 713 12.09 10.60 -23.99
CA THR A 713 11.06 10.59 -25.04
C THR A 713 11.25 9.48 -26.06
N GLU A 714 12.49 9.15 -26.39
CA GLU A 714 12.83 8.05 -27.30
C GLU A 714 12.51 6.68 -26.71
N ASN A 715 12.60 6.55 -25.37
CA ASN A 715 12.34 5.30 -24.67
C ASN A 715 10.85 5.07 -24.47
N ASN A 716 10.17 4.61 -25.51
CA ASN A 716 8.80 4.12 -25.42
C ASN A 716 8.80 2.67 -24.90
N ARG A 717 9.25 2.49 -23.66
CA ARG A 717 9.11 1.23 -22.99
C ARG A 717 7.63 1.02 -22.63
N GLN A 718 6.86 0.59 -23.60
CA GLN A 718 5.74 -0.31 -23.31
C GLN A 718 6.37 -1.63 -22.85
N THR A 719 6.92 -1.61 -21.66
CA THR A 719 7.35 -2.79 -20.97
C THR A 719 6.12 -3.52 -20.56
N LEU A 720 5.55 -4.40 -21.43
CA LEU A 720 4.49 -4.99 -20.73
C LEU A 720 3.87 -6.14 -21.38
N LEU A 721 4.18 -7.20 -20.82
CA LEU A 721 3.49 -8.44 -20.86
C LEU A 721 2.25 -8.32 -19.95
N TYR A 722 1.32 -7.50 -20.35
CA TYR A 722 -0.03 -7.55 -19.81
C TYR A 722 -0.80 -8.50 -20.67
N TYR A 723 -1.57 -9.30 -20.03
CA TYR A 723 -2.54 -10.11 -20.70
C TYR A 723 -3.90 -9.89 -20.07
N MET A 724 -4.82 -9.36 -20.86
CA MET A 724 -6.22 -9.44 -20.52
C MET A 724 -6.89 -10.52 -21.36
N TYR A 725 -7.55 -11.42 -20.67
CA TYR A 725 -8.34 -12.52 -21.25
C TYR A 725 -9.37 -12.04 -22.29
N MET A 726 -9.67 -10.73 -22.32
CA MET A 726 -10.53 -10.10 -23.35
C MET A 726 -10.01 -10.24 -24.77
N TYR A 727 -8.70 -10.51 -24.97
CA TYR A 727 -8.11 -10.66 -26.32
C TYR A 727 -8.31 -12.04 -26.91
N THR A 728 -8.64 -13.05 -26.13
CA THR A 728 -8.52 -14.46 -26.53
C THR A 728 -9.81 -15.21 -26.73
N LYS A 729 -10.94 -14.72 -26.32
CA LYS A 729 -12.19 -15.30 -26.74
C LYS A 729 -12.58 -14.70 -28.09
N GLU A 730 -12.04 -15.23 -29.15
CA GLU A 730 -12.80 -15.42 -30.37
C GLU A 730 -14.04 -16.24 -29.97
N ASP A 731 -15.21 -15.70 -30.25
CA ASP A 731 -16.50 -16.37 -30.07
C ASP A 731 -16.56 -17.73 -30.79
#